data_d91d148df35863d27af53ba92aa75b88
#
_entry.id   d91d148df35863d27af53ba92aa75b88
#
_cell.length_a   1.000
_cell.length_b   1.000
_cell.length_c   1.000
_cell.angle_alpha   90.00
_cell.angle_beta   90.00
_cell.angle_gamma   90.00
#
_symmetry.space_group_name_H-M   'P 1'
#
loop_
_entity.id
_entity.type
_entity.pdbx_description
1 polymer ?
#
loop_
_entity_poly.entity_id
_entity_poly.type
_entity_poly.pdbx_seq_one_letter_code
_entity_poly.pdbx_strand_id
1 'polypeptide(L)'
;MKKALLLLMLFIRIPSGHAQTETYKNVDSTLYAYYRWCNNNIRDSVVLLKADTLFRLAGEKNDIRMQAVALSFKADHYYFNNEPDSLKAWIPRVQAFARANDQPTYYFFTWSRLILYYTKHGQYTLAQYELERYMAQAEQDDYKPAIAEAYKQLGHIYRTRGLKESAADYYRKAIGFIEENNLSKFSLPILYSELATVLIDTGRYEEAAEELEKGKARLTLPEYIWPLKLKQVILYSRTGRSAEARTLFDRIRQGHGGYLTTASLTEAQLAIDLAEHESGKALATLDKLIGLFKETGHSETYFYKLFQTRAEAYAETGNYEAAYKSQKHYLDLYRKKVGDDNERTLGEFATLLDVSRLDVEKAELRRQTQEVRLHRTQLGIAALSVILLLTVLFLLFTARMNRRLAHAKRAAEASSRMKGVFIRNITHEINTPLNSIVGFAELAAAPDADDEERQSYIEIIRENSGYLQKLVDDVLYIAGLESSDTPPALGPVDINVCCMQCIQTVRDYSLRKLDIRFEPECAQLPVNTSCLLLSKALTELLRNAARFAPDGRITLAYTLISHKKRIAFTVTDRGPGIPAAEADRIFDRFVKLDPFSQGMGLGLAVCRLIAGALGGGVELDTSYTEGARLTLTIPIV
;
A
#
# COMPACT_ATOMS: atom_id res chain seq x y z
N MET A 1 3.07 -26.25 25.86
CA MET A 1 3.40 -26.10 24.43
C MET A 1 2.25 -26.47 23.49
N LYS A 2 1.61 -27.63 23.55
CA LYS A 2 0.48 -28.00 22.65
C LYS A 2 -0.76 -27.08 22.74
N LYS A 3 -1.09 -26.49 23.90
CA LYS A 3 -2.28 -25.63 24.07
C LYS A 3 -2.11 -24.21 23.55
N ALA A 4 -0.90 -23.63 23.56
CA ALA A 4 -0.65 -22.28 23.02
C ALA A 4 -0.66 -22.27 21.47
N LEU A 5 -0.26 -23.36 20.83
CA LEU A 5 -0.36 -23.54 19.37
C LEU A 5 -1.81 -23.72 18.92
N LEU A 6 -2.67 -24.29 19.78
CA LEU A 6 -4.10 -24.45 19.53
C LEU A 6 -4.85 -23.12 19.50
N LEU A 7 -4.40 -22.12 20.26
CA LEU A 7 -5.03 -20.80 20.34
C LEU A 7 -4.69 -19.90 19.14
N LEU A 8 -3.47 -20.00 18.58
CA LEU A 8 -3.16 -19.35 17.30
C LEU A 8 -4.01 -19.96 16.15
N MET A 9 -4.43 -21.23 16.29
CA MET A 9 -5.33 -21.90 15.34
C MET A 9 -6.79 -21.44 15.46
N LEU A 10 -7.25 -20.97 16.63
CA LEU A 10 -8.61 -20.46 16.83
C LEU A 10 -8.82 -19.09 16.14
N PHE A 11 -7.78 -18.26 16.02
CA PHE A 11 -7.86 -17.00 15.29
C PHE A 11 -7.84 -17.14 13.76
N ILE A 12 -7.43 -18.31 13.22
CA ILE A 12 -7.37 -18.56 11.78
C ILE A 12 -8.58 -19.40 11.31
N ARG A 13 -9.36 -19.95 12.22
CA ARG A 13 -10.61 -20.67 11.93
C ARG A 13 -11.80 -19.77 12.19
N ILE A 14 -12.10 -18.94 11.22
CA ILE A 14 -13.42 -18.33 11.13
C ILE A 14 -14.15 -19.02 9.96
N PRO A 15 -14.96 -20.03 10.22
CA PRO A 15 -16.16 -20.16 9.45
C PRO A 15 -17.04 -18.99 9.86
N SER A 16 -17.66 -18.34 8.90
CA SER A 16 -18.68 -17.32 9.10
C SER A 16 -19.55 -17.67 10.32
N GLY A 17 -19.40 -16.83 11.37
CA GLY A 17 -19.83 -17.21 12.70
C GLY A 17 -21.31 -17.12 12.92
N HIS A 18 -22.01 -18.09 12.75
CA HIS A 18 -23.20 -18.55 13.45
C HIS A 18 -23.27 -20.07 13.39
N ALA A 19 -22.44 -20.66 12.54
CA ALA A 19 -22.45 -22.08 12.26
C ALA A 19 -21.69 -22.93 13.31
N GLN A 20 -20.84 -22.38 14.18
CA GLN A 20 -19.93 -23.25 14.93
C GLN A 20 -20.52 -23.87 16.19
N THR A 21 -21.35 -23.21 16.95
CA THR A 21 -21.92 -23.78 18.19
C THR A 21 -23.25 -24.51 17.97
N GLU A 22 -24.08 -24.04 17.04
CA GLU A 22 -25.32 -24.76 16.66
C GLU A 22 -25.07 -25.80 15.56
N THR A 23 -24.05 -25.63 14.74
CA THR A 23 -23.74 -26.39 13.54
C THR A 23 -23.37 -27.86 13.84
N TYR A 24 -22.73 -28.12 14.96
CA TYR A 24 -22.25 -29.48 15.30
C TYR A 24 -23.10 -30.23 16.33
N LYS A 25 -24.17 -29.63 16.86
CA LYS A 25 -25.07 -30.29 17.83
C LYS A 25 -25.83 -31.49 17.23
N ASN A 26 -26.02 -31.52 15.91
CA ASN A 26 -26.77 -32.55 15.21
C ASN A 26 -25.91 -33.36 14.22
N VAL A 27 -24.58 -33.35 14.35
CA VAL A 27 -23.68 -34.12 13.52
C VAL A 27 -23.60 -35.55 14.08
N ASP A 28 -23.65 -36.54 13.20
CA ASP A 28 -23.42 -37.94 13.55
C ASP A 28 -22.11 -38.11 14.34
N SER A 29 -22.15 -38.91 15.41
CA SER A 29 -21.01 -39.04 16.33
C SER A 29 -19.74 -39.57 15.66
N THR A 30 -19.89 -40.43 14.64
CA THR A 30 -18.75 -40.96 13.86
C THR A 30 -18.12 -39.86 13.01
N LEU A 31 -18.94 -39.07 12.29
CA LEU A 31 -18.46 -37.96 11.50
C LEU A 31 -17.76 -36.92 12.39
N TYR A 32 -18.35 -36.66 13.56
CA TYR A 32 -17.76 -35.73 14.53
C TYR A 32 -16.42 -36.23 15.10
N ALA A 33 -16.26 -37.52 15.30
CA ALA A 33 -14.98 -38.10 15.73
C ALA A 33 -13.87 -37.90 14.69
N TYR A 34 -14.16 -38.15 13.40
CA TYR A 34 -13.24 -37.88 12.30
C TYR A 34 -12.93 -36.40 12.16
N TYR A 35 -13.95 -35.53 12.25
CA TYR A 35 -13.79 -34.08 12.28
C TYR A 35 -12.81 -33.64 13.38
N ARG A 36 -13.05 -34.05 14.63
CA ARG A 36 -12.18 -33.72 15.76
C ARG A 36 -10.74 -34.19 15.54
N TRP A 37 -10.57 -35.40 15.03
CA TRP A 37 -9.25 -35.95 14.77
C TRP A 37 -8.52 -35.11 13.70
N CYS A 38 -9.12 -34.85 12.55
CA CYS A 38 -8.55 -34.04 11.48
C CYS A 38 -8.21 -32.63 11.98
N ASN A 39 -9.13 -32.06 12.77
CA ASN A 39 -8.93 -30.74 13.35
C ASN A 39 -7.71 -30.65 14.25
N ASN A 40 -7.49 -31.65 15.07
CA ASN A 40 -6.40 -31.65 16.06
C ASN A 40 -5.04 -32.06 15.46
N ASN A 41 -5.05 -32.72 14.30
CA ASN A 41 -3.85 -33.27 13.66
C ASN A 41 -3.66 -32.72 12.24
N ILE A 42 -4.03 -31.48 11.98
CA ILE A 42 -4.09 -30.89 10.64
C ILE A 42 -2.76 -30.91 9.87
N ARG A 43 -1.63 -30.94 10.57
CA ARG A 43 -0.28 -31.00 9.96
C ARG A 43 0.18 -32.42 9.65
N ASP A 44 -0.44 -33.43 10.24
CA ASP A 44 -0.11 -34.83 9.98
C ASP A 44 -0.61 -35.22 8.59
N SER A 45 0.24 -35.89 7.79
CA SER A 45 -0.12 -36.36 6.45
C SER A 45 -1.29 -37.35 6.45
N VAL A 46 -1.49 -38.06 7.56
CA VAL A 46 -2.65 -38.96 7.77
C VAL A 46 -3.99 -38.20 7.69
N VAL A 47 -4.00 -36.90 7.89
CA VAL A 47 -5.19 -36.05 7.70
C VAL A 47 -5.76 -36.19 6.29
N LEU A 48 -4.95 -36.32 5.26
CA LEU A 48 -5.43 -36.47 3.88
C LEU A 48 -6.30 -37.75 3.72
N LEU A 49 -5.84 -38.85 4.29
CA LEU A 49 -6.58 -40.13 4.28
C LEU A 49 -7.85 -40.07 5.15
N LYS A 50 -7.72 -39.47 6.35
CA LYS A 50 -8.88 -39.32 7.26
C LYS A 50 -9.94 -38.37 6.71
N ALA A 51 -9.54 -37.34 6.01
CA ALA A 51 -10.46 -36.45 5.31
C ALA A 51 -11.19 -37.16 4.15
N ASP A 52 -10.50 -38.01 3.37
CA ASP A 52 -11.16 -38.82 2.36
C ASP A 52 -12.18 -39.80 2.98
N THR A 53 -11.82 -40.40 4.12
CA THR A 53 -12.73 -41.26 4.85
C THR A 53 -13.95 -40.49 5.36
N LEU A 54 -13.73 -39.30 5.94
CA LEU A 54 -14.81 -38.40 6.37
C LEU A 54 -15.71 -37.99 5.20
N PHE A 55 -15.13 -37.66 4.04
CA PHE A 55 -15.88 -37.30 2.84
C PHE A 55 -16.80 -38.44 2.38
N ARG A 56 -16.27 -39.67 2.31
CA ARG A 56 -17.03 -40.85 1.93
C ARG A 56 -18.15 -41.16 2.93
N LEU A 57 -17.84 -41.21 4.23
CA LEU A 57 -18.85 -41.50 5.27
C LEU A 57 -19.93 -40.42 5.34
N ALA A 58 -19.57 -39.15 5.14
CA ALA A 58 -20.53 -38.07 5.07
C ALA A 58 -21.45 -38.20 3.84
N GLY A 59 -20.92 -38.68 2.70
CA GLY A 59 -21.72 -39.00 1.52
C GLY A 59 -22.72 -40.13 1.75
N GLU A 60 -22.29 -41.20 2.41
CA GLU A 60 -23.16 -42.33 2.79
C GLU A 60 -24.32 -41.89 3.71
N LYS A 61 -24.10 -40.84 4.50
CA LYS A 61 -25.10 -40.24 5.40
C LYS A 61 -25.82 -39.01 4.82
N ASN A 62 -25.58 -38.67 3.56
CA ASN A 62 -26.12 -37.49 2.89
C ASN A 62 -25.81 -36.16 3.63
N ASP A 63 -24.70 -36.10 4.34
CA ASP A 63 -24.25 -34.87 5.00
C ASP A 63 -23.28 -34.09 4.08
N ILE A 64 -23.87 -33.30 3.16
CA ILE A 64 -23.15 -32.49 2.17
C ILE A 64 -22.21 -31.50 2.87
N ARG A 65 -22.61 -30.95 4.02
CA ARG A 65 -21.79 -30.00 4.76
C ARG A 65 -20.53 -30.68 5.31
N MET A 66 -20.63 -31.85 5.88
CA MET A 66 -19.46 -32.58 6.37
C MET A 66 -18.56 -33.07 5.23
N GLN A 67 -19.10 -33.31 4.03
CA GLN A 67 -18.30 -33.52 2.83
C GLN A 67 -17.48 -32.25 2.48
N ALA A 68 -18.11 -31.07 2.50
CA ALA A 68 -17.40 -29.79 2.27
C ALA A 68 -16.31 -29.52 3.32
N VAL A 69 -16.61 -29.82 4.60
CA VAL A 69 -15.62 -29.74 5.70
C VAL A 69 -14.43 -30.66 5.45
N ALA A 70 -14.68 -31.90 4.99
CA ALA A 70 -13.62 -32.85 4.68
C ALA A 70 -12.69 -32.33 3.58
N LEU A 71 -13.24 -31.68 2.54
CA LEU A 71 -12.44 -31.03 1.48
C LEU A 71 -11.63 -29.88 2.04
N SER A 72 -12.19 -29.09 2.97
CA SER A 72 -11.48 -27.96 3.58
C SER A 72 -10.31 -28.40 4.46
N PHE A 73 -10.36 -29.57 5.10
CA PHE A 73 -9.23 -30.10 5.85
C PHE A 73 -8.00 -30.37 4.98
N LYS A 74 -8.19 -30.83 3.74
CA LYS A 74 -7.06 -30.97 2.80
C LYS A 74 -6.45 -29.64 2.44
N ALA A 75 -7.27 -28.62 2.20
CA ALA A 75 -6.78 -27.27 1.96
C ALA A 75 -6.02 -26.72 3.17
N ASP A 76 -6.55 -26.90 4.38
CA ASP A 76 -5.87 -26.50 5.60
C ASP A 76 -4.53 -27.25 5.79
N HIS A 77 -4.49 -28.57 5.49
CA HIS A 77 -3.25 -29.34 5.54
C HIS A 77 -2.18 -28.75 4.62
N TYR A 78 -2.50 -28.50 3.36
CA TYR A 78 -1.57 -27.89 2.40
C TYR A 78 -1.12 -26.50 2.85
N TYR A 79 -2.02 -25.69 3.37
CA TYR A 79 -1.70 -24.38 3.92
C TYR A 79 -0.70 -24.44 5.09
N PHE A 80 -0.95 -25.32 6.08
CA PHE A 80 -0.13 -25.41 7.28
C PHE A 80 1.22 -26.11 7.06
N ASN A 81 1.34 -26.91 5.99
CA ASN A 81 2.58 -27.57 5.59
C ASN A 81 3.38 -26.80 4.52
N ASN A 82 2.93 -25.58 4.19
CA ASN A 82 3.58 -24.71 3.19
C ASN A 82 3.65 -25.33 1.79
N GLU A 83 2.53 -25.90 1.32
CA GLU A 83 2.39 -26.51 0.00
C GLU A 83 1.44 -25.68 -0.89
N PRO A 84 1.86 -24.50 -1.40
CA PRO A 84 1.00 -23.60 -2.17
C PRO A 84 0.52 -24.19 -3.49
N ASP A 85 1.34 -24.99 -4.16
CA ASP A 85 0.99 -25.59 -5.44
C ASP A 85 -0.10 -26.66 -5.26
N SER A 86 0.01 -27.51 -4.21
CA SER A 86 -1.02 -28.46 -3.83
C SER A 86 -2.32 -27.74 -3.46
N LEU A 87 -2.24 -26.65 -2.68
CA LEU A 87 -3.38 -25.82 -2.31
C LEU A 87 -4.04 -25.20 -3.54
N LYS A 88 -3.26 -24.60 -4.44
CA LYS A 88 -3.74 -24.00 -5.69
C LYS A 88 -4.43 -25.03 -6.60
N ALA A 89 -3.85 -26.21 -6.74
CA ALA A 89 -4.44 -27.31 -7.51
C ALA A 89 -5.73 -27.86 -6.88
N TRP A 90 -5.91 -27.67 -5.55
CA TRP A 90 -7.08 -28.18 -4.82
C TRP A 90 -8.30 -27.26 -4.95
N ILE A 91 -8.13 -25.93 -5.11
CA ILE A 91 -9.20 -24.93 -5.22
C ILE A 91 -10.26 -25.29 -6.27
N PRO A 92 -9.92 -25.67 -7.54
CA PRO A 92 -10.92 -26.02 -8.54
C PRO A 92 -11.79 -27.22 -8.16
N ARG A 93 -11.25 -28.19 -7.41
CA ARG A 93 -11.99 -29.37 -6.93
C ARG A 93 -13.03 -28.98 -5.88
N VAL A 94 -12.64 -28.12 -4.93
CA VAL A 94 -13.57 -27.60 -3.93
C VAL A 94 -14.63 -26.72 -4.59
N GLN A 95 -14.26 -25.91 -5.59
CA GLN A 95 -15.19 -25.08 -6.35
C GLN A 95 -16.25 -25.93 -7.08
N ALA A 96 -15.82 -26.99 -7.77
CA ALA A 96 -16.75 -27.88 -8.47
C ALA A 96 -17.76 -28.53 -7.50
N PHE A 97 -17.29 -29.01 -6.36
CA PHE A 97 -18.15 -29.58 -5.32
C PHE A 97 -19.10 -28.53 -4.73
N ALA A 98 -18.57 -27.33 -4.40
CA ALA A 98 -19.35 -26.27 -3.79
C ALA A 98 -20.49 -25.79 -4.70
N ARG A 99 -20.22 -25.63 -6.00
CA ARG A 99 -21.24 -25.23 -7.00
C ARG A 99 -22.30 -26.30 -7.20
N ALA A 100 -21.90 -27.56 -7.22
CA ALA A 100 -22.85 -28.68 -7.39
C ALA A 100 -23.79 -28.86 -6.18
N ASN A 101 -23.39 -28.35 -4.99
CA ASN A 101 -24.11 -28.64 -3.74
C ASN A 101 -24.50 -27.35 -2.97
N ASP A 102 -24.44 -26.19 -3.59
CA ASP A 102 -24.74 -24.87 -2.98
C ASP A 102 -23.99 -24.63 -1.66
N GLN A 103 -22.66 -24.84 -1.69
CA GLN A 103 -21.76 -24.67 -0.55
C GLN A 103 -20.65 -23.63 -0.82
N PRO A 104 -20.97 -22.37 -1.20
CA PRO A 104 -19.99 -21.38 -1.61
C PRO A 104 -18.99 -21.04 -0.50
N THR A 105 -19.40 -21.08 0.75
CA THR A 105 -18.55 -20.79 1.92
C THR A 105 -17.23 -21.57 1.90
N TYR A 106 -17.27 -22.87 1.61
CA TYR A 106 -16.07 -23.71 1.67
C TYR A 106 -15.12 -23.47 0.49
N TYR A 107 -15.67 -23.11 -0.66
CA TYR A 107 -14.86 -22.71 -1.81
C TYR A 107 -14.10 -21.43 -1.54
N PHE A 108 -14.79 -20.36 -1.13
CA PHE A 108 -14.16 -19.09 -0.81
C PHE A 108 -13.21 -19.20 0.39
N PHE A 109 -13.56 -19.99 1.40
CA PHE A 109 -12.66 -20.30 2.51
C PHE A 109 -11.36 -20.96 2.03
N THR A 110 -11.43 -21.96 1.17
CA THR A 110 -10.25 -22.64 0.62
C THR A 110 -9.38 -21.68 -0.19
N TRP A 111 -9.99 -20.84 -1.01
CA TRP A 111 -9.26 -19.86 -1.80
C TRP A 111 -8.61 -18.79 -0.91
N SER A 112 -9.29 -18.33 0.13
CA SER A 112 -8.74 -17.39 1.09
C SER A 112 -7.46 -17.90 1.77
N ARG A 113 -7.29 -19.23 1.93
CA ARG A 113 -6.06 -19.84 2.45
C ARG A 113 -4.85 -19.58 1.54
N LEU A 114 -5.03 -19.66 0.24
CA LEU A 114 -3.97 -19.37 -0.72
C LEU A 114 -3.54 -17.88 -0.64
N ILE A 115 -4.52 -16.98 -0.55
CA ILE A 115 -4.26 -15.55 -0.40
C ILE A 115 -3.50 -15.26 0.91
N LEU A 116 -3.95 -15.87 2.01
CA LEU A 116 -3.27 -15.77 3.31
C LEU A 116 -1.85 -16.37 3.28
N TYR A 117 -1.65 -17.47 2.56
CA TYR A 117 -0.34 -18.05 2.35
C TYR A 117 0.62 -17.05 1.71
N TYR A 118 0.22 -16.46 0.58
CA TYR A 118 1.02 -15.46 -0.12
C TYR A 118 1.31 -14.23 0.74
N THR A 119 0.29 -13.73 1.46
CA THR A 119 0.44 -12.59 2.37
C THR A 119 1.45 -12.88 3.49
N LYS A 120 1.35 -14.05 4.12
CA LYS A 120 2.24 -14.48 5.21
C LYS A 120 3.70 -14.61 4.77
N HIS A 121 3.92 -15.03 3.51
CA HIS A 121 5.25 -15.18 2.94
C HIS A 121 5.75 -13.91 2.23
N GLY A 122 5.02 -12.79 2.36
CA GLY A 122 5.37 -11.49 1.79
C GLY A 122 5.20 -11.41 0.27
N GLN A 123 4.54 -12.38 -0.34
CA GLN A 123 4.23 -12.43 -1.77
C GLN A 123 2.98 -11.59 -2.05
N TYR A 124 3.09 -10.28 -1.81
CA TYR A 124 1.93 -9.38 -1.80
C TYR A 124 1.28 -9.19 -3.17
N THR A 125 2.07 -9.21 -4.24
CA THR A 125 1.57 -9.07 -5.61
C THR A 125 0.74 -10.29 -6.00
N LEU A 126 1.21 -11.50 -5.66
CA LEU A 126 0.44 -12.74 -5.87
C LEU A 126 -0.80 -12.78 -4.99
N ALA A 127 -0.70 -12.35 -3.73
CA ALA A 127 -1.84 -12.24 -2.84
C ALA A 127 -2.92 -11.30 -3.41
N GLN A 128 -2.50 -10.13 -3.91
CA GLN A 128 -3.41 -9.15 -4.50
C GLN A 128 -4.04 -9.67 -5.80
N TYR A 129 -3.27 -10.30 -6.66
CA TYR A 129 -3.78 -10.93 -7.89
C TYR A 129 -4.85 -11.99 -7.61
N GLU A 130 -4.57 -12.90 -6.68
CA GLU A 130 -5.56 -13.92 -6.29
C GLU A 130 -6.78 -13.29 -5.61
N LEU A 131 -6.60 -12.20 -4.87
CA LEU A 131 -7.69 -11.50 -4.20
C LEU A 131 -8.60 -10.74 -5.17
N GLU A 132 -8.06 -10.14 -6.23
CA GLU A 132 -8.85 -9.54 -7.31
C GLU A 132 -9.74 -10.58 -8.02
N ARG A 133 -9.16 -11.74 -8.33
CA ARG A 133 -9.92 -12.88 -8.89
C ARG A 133 -10.98 -13.40 -7.94
N TYR A 134 -10.64 -13.48 -6.66
CA TYR A 134 -11.55 -13.88 -5.59
C TYR A 134 -12.73 -12.92 -5.48
N MET A 135 -12.49 -11.60 -5.49
CA MET A 135 -13.56 -10.59 -5.48
C MET A 135 -14.44 -10.67 -6.71
N ALA A 136 -13.86 -10.72 -7.90
CA ALA A 136 -14.61 -10.84 -9.15
C ALA A 136 -15.51 -12.08 -9.16
N GLN A 137 -15.03 -13.22 -8.63
CA GLN A 137 -15.84 -14.43 -8.52
C GLN A 137 -16.94 -14.28 -7.46
N ALA A 138 -16.65 -13.62 -6.32
CA ALA A 138 -17.62 -13.40 -5.27
C ALA A 138 -18.76 -12.46 -5.73
N GLU A 139 -18.42 -11.44 -6.54
CA GLU A 139 -19.40 -10.57 -7.18
C GLU A 139 -20.26 -11.32 -8.21
N GLN A 140 -19.63 -12.16 -9.04
CA GLN A 140 -20.34 -12.98 -10.03
C GLN A 140 -21.31 -13.98 -9.37
N ASP A 141 -20.92 -14.56 -8.24
CA ASP A 141 -21.72 -15.53 -7.49
C ASP A 141 -22.70 -14.84 -6.50
N ASP A 142 -22.73 -13.48 -6.45
CA ASP A 142 -23.46 -12.65 -5.46
C ASP A 142 -23.22 -13.11 -4.00
N TYR A 143 -22.00 -13.57 -3.72
CA TYR A 143 -21.65 -14.10 -2.42
C TYR A 143 -21.00 -13.04 -1.52
N LYS A 144 -21.84 -12.19 -0.93
CA LYS A 144 -21.45 -11.04 -0.10
C LYS A 144 -20.47 -11.34 1.05
N PRO A 145 -20.53 -12.48 1.77
CA PRO A 145 -19.54 -12.79 2.81
C PRO A 145 -18.10 -12.84 2.29
N ALA A 146 -17.89 -13.30 1.05
CA ALA A 146 -16.56 -13.30 0.46
C ALA A 146 -16.07 -11.89 0.11
N ILE A 147 -16.95 -10.99 -0.33
CA ILE A 147 -16.60 -9.59 -0.60
C ILE A 147 -16.13 -8.90 0.70
N ALA A 148 -16.85 -9.12 1.81
CA ALA A 148 -16.44 -8.61 3.13
C ALA A 148 -15.06 -9.15 3.56
N GLU A 149 -14.84 -10.46 3.35
CA GLU A 149 -13.54 -11.09 3.63
C GLU A 149 -12.43 -10.52 2.76
N ALA A 150 -12.71 -10.23 1.48
CA ALA A 150 -11.73 -9.61 0.58
C ALA A 150 -11.31 -8.22 1.06
N TYR A 151 -12.24 -7.38 1.46
CA TYR A 151 -11.89 -6.08 2.05
C TYR A 151 -11.03 -6.20 3.31
N LYS A 152 -11.34 -7.15 4.18
CA LYS A 152 -10.52 -7.46 5.36
C LYS A 152 -9.10 -7.87 4.97
N GLN A 153 -8.95 -8.74 3.99
CA GLN A 153 -7.65 -9.20 3.52
C GLN A 153 -6.84 -8.10 2.84
N LEU A 154 -7.48 -7.21 2.07
CA LEU A 154 -6.84 -6.01 1.56
C LEU A 154 -6.30 -5.14 2.70
N GLY A 155 -7.11 -4.88 3.71
CA GLY A 155 -6.66 -4.17 4.91
C GLY A 155 -5.42 -4.81 5.53
N HIS A 156 -5.40 -6.14 5.64
CA HIS A 156 -4.25 -6.88 6.18
C HIS A 156 -3.01 -6.78 5.29
N ILE A 157 -3.15 -6.92 3.97
CA ILE A 157 -2.05 -6.77 3.00
C ILE A 157 -1.45 -5.36 3.08
N TYR A 158 -2.28 -4.32 3.04
CA TYR A 158 -1.82 -2.93 3.10
C TYR A 158 -1.14 -2.61 4.44
N ARG A 159 -1.69 -3.11 5.57
CA ARG A 159 -1.07 -2.97 6.88
C ARG A 159 0.32 -3.61 6.93
N THR A 160 0.45 -4.82 6.40
CA THR A 160 1.73 -5.56 6.40
C THR A 160 2.77 -4.87 5.51
N ARG A 161 2.34 -4.23 4.42
CA ARG A 161 3.18 -3.39 3.55
C ARG A 161 3.52 -2.03 4.16
N GLY A 162 2.95 -1.68 5.31
CA GLY A 162 3.17 -0.39 5.97
C GLY A 162 2.33 0.76 5.41
N LEU A 163 1.39 0.49 4.50
CA LEU A 163 0.47 1.46 3.90
C LEU A 163 -0.74 1.65 4.82
N LYS A 164 -0.51 2.35 5.93
CA LYS A 164 -1.42 2.41 7.08
C LYS A 164 -2.76 3.06 6.75
N GLU A 165 -2.79 4.16 6.00
CA GLU A 165 -4.04 4.83 5.63
C GLU A 165 -4.91 3.94 4.75
N SER A 166 -4.34 3.33 3.72
CA SER A 166 -5.07 2.38 2.88
C SER A 166 -5.59 1.19 3.69
N ALA A 167 -4.81 0.71 4.66
CA ALA A 167 -5.24 -0.38 5.54
C ALA A 167 -6.47 0.03 6.38
N ALA A 168 -6.45 1.23 6.96
CA ALA A 168 -7.59 1.76 7.72
C ALA A 168 -8.84 1.88 6.85
N ASP A 169 -8.70 2.39 5.62
CA ASP A 169 -9.82 2.54 4.69
C ASP A 169 -10.44 1.19 4.31
N TYR A 170 -9.62 0.18 4.06
CA TYR A 170 -10.16 -1.15 3.73
C TYR A 170 -10.79 -1.85 4.94
N TYR A 171 -10.27 -1.65 6.16
CA TYR A 171 -10.95 -2.15 7.35
C TYR A 171 -12.30 -1.45 7.57
N ARG A 172 -12.39 -0.11 7.34
CA ARG A 172 -13.68 0.61 7.38
C ARG A 172 -14.64 0.10 6.31
N LYS A 173 -14.17 -0.13 5.08
CA LYS A 173 -14.97 -0.74 4.00
C LYS A 173 -15.49 -2.10 4.39
N ALA A 174 -14.67 -2.97 4.99
CA ALA A 174 -15.10 -4.27 5.46
C ALA A 174 -16.19 -4.17 6.54
N ILE A 175 -16.03 -3.28 7.52
CA ILE A 175 -17.00 -3.04 8.58
C ILE A 175 -18.32 -2.52 8.00
N GLY A 176 -18.26 -1.45 7.19
CA GLY A 176 -19.44 -0.86 6.55
C GLY A 176 -20.19 -1.86 5.69
N PHE A 177 -19.48 -2.63 4.86
CA PHE A 177 -20.08 -3.65 4.01
C PHE A 177 -20.79 -4.76 4.80
N ILE A 178 -20.23 -5.19 5.94
CA ILE A 178 -20.87 -6.16 6.84
C ILE A 178 -22.15 -5.59 7.44
N GLU A 179 -22.12 -4.34 7.89
CA GLU A 179 -23.28 -3.69 8.52
C GLU A 179 -24.39 -3.37 7.49
N GLU A 180 -24.05 -2.79 6.35
CA GLU A 180 -24.99 -2.44 5.27
C GLU A 180 -25.70 -3.66 4.67
N ASN A 181 -24.99 -4.78 4.53
CA ASN A 181 -25.55 -6.01 3.98
C ASN A 181 -26.09 -6.97 5.05
N ASN A 182 -26.16 -6.53 6.31
CA ASN A 182 -26.62 -7.33 7.45
C ASN A 182 -25.98 -8.73 7.53
N LEU A 183 -24.66 -8.79 7.26
CA LEU A 183 -23.91 -10.02 7.31
C LEU A 183 -23.63 -10.45 8.75
N SER A 184 -23.10 -11.66 8.92
CA SER A 184 -22.67 -12.15 10.22
C SER A 184 -21.68 -11.20 10.89
N LYS A 185 -22.03 -10.70 12.07
CA LYS A 185 -21.25 -9.73 12.86
C LYS A 185 -20.06 -10.37 13.59
N PHE A 186 -19.82 -11.65 13.38
CA PHE A 186 -18.80 -12.41 14.11
C PHE A 186 -17.38 -11.84 13.95
N SER A 187 -17.03 -11.32 12.78
CA SER A 187 -15.71 -10.74 12.49
C SER A 187 -15.55 -9.28 12.93
N LEU A 188 -16.63 -8.58 13.27
CA LEU A 188 -16.59 -7.15 13.60
C LEU A 188 -15.64 -6.81 14.77
N PRO A 189 -15.63 -7.53 15.92
CA PRO A 189 -14.70 -7.21 16.99
C PRO A 189 -13.22 -7.28 16.56
N ILE A 190 -12.90 -8.23 15.67
CA ILE A 190 -11.55 -8.39 15.12
C ILE A 190 -11.22 -7.22 14.19
N LEU A 191 -12.16 -6.86 13.28
CA LEU A 191 -11.97 -5.74 12.36
C LEU A 191 -11.76 -4.42 13.09
N TYR A 192 -12.55 -4.14 14.12
CA TYR A 192 -12.38 -2.96 14.98
C TYR A 192 -11.03 -2.99 15.72
N SER A 193 -10.57 -4.15 16.18
CA SER A 193 -9.25 -4.30 16.80
C SER A 193 -8.11 -4.04 15.81
N GLU A 194 -8.22 -4.52 14.56
CA GLU A 194 -7.24 -4.28 13.51
C GLU A 194 -7.22 -2.81 13.08
N LEU A 195 -8.40 -2.19 12.90
CA LEU A 195 -8.52 -0.76 12.59
C LEU A 195 -7.91 0.09 13.71
N ALA A 196 -8.24 -0.18 14.97
CA ALA A 196 -7.67 0.52 16.11
C ALA A 196 -6.13 0.37 16.15
N THR A 197 -5.59 -0.80 15.81
CA THR A 197 -4.14 -1.00 15.73
C THR A 197 -3.50 -0.04 14.73
N VAL A 198 -4.08 0.09 13.54
CA VAL A 198 -3.59 1.00 12.49
C VAL A 198 -3.71 2.46 12.94
N LEU A 199 -4.81 2.83 13.58
CA LEU A 199 -5.04 4.19 14.09
C LEU A 199 -4.07 4.56 15.22
N ILE A 200 -3.77 3.63 16.13
CA ILE A 200 -2.72 3.81 17.15
C ILE A 200 -1.35 4.03 16.50
N ASP A 201 -1.03 3.22 15.50
CA ASP A 201 0.24 3.29 14.77
C ASP A 201 0.40 4.58 13.94
N THR A 202 -0.69 5.27 13.62
CA THR A 202 -0.72 6.56 12.92
C THR A 202 -0.90 7.76 13.85
N GLY A 203 -1.00 7.53 15.16
CA GLY A 203 -1.19 8.58 16.16
C GLY A 203 -2.62 9.13 16.25
N ARG A 204 -3.60 8.50 15.60
CA ARG A 204 -5.02 8.88 15.62
C ARG A 204 -5.71 8.25 16.85
N TYR A 205 -5.29 8.67 18.02
CA TYR A 205 -5.64 7.99 19.27
C TYR A 205 -7.12 8.13 19.66
N GLU A 206 -7.74 9.27 19.38
CA GLU A 206 -9.15 9.51 19.68
C GLU A 206 -10.04 8.58 18.84
N GLU A 207 -9.78 8.51 17.55
CA GLU A 207 -10.49 7.58 16.66
C GLU A 207 -10.26 6.12 17.05
N ALA A 208 -9.02 5.77 17.43
CA ALA A 208 -8.73 4.42 17.90
C ALA A 208 -9.55 4.05 19.14
N ALA A 209 -9.75 5.01 20.09
CA ALA A 209 -10.58 4.81 21.26
C ALA A 209 -12.04 4.55 20.87
N GLU A 210 -12.60 5.35 19.95
CA GLU A 210 -13.97 5.18 19.46
C GLU A 210 -14.18 3.82 18.82
N GLU A 211 -13.26 3.40 17.93
CA GLU A 211 -13.36 2.13 17.24
C GLU A 211 -13.25 0.93 18.21
N LEU A 212 -12.42 1.03 19.25
CA LEU A 212 -12.37 0.01 20.30
C LEU A 212 -13.68 -0.10 21.07
N GLU A 213 -14.36 1.02 21.39
CA GLU A 213 -15.67 0.98 22.06
C GLU A 213 -16.75 0.40 21.12
N LYS A 214 -16.76 0.76 19.83
CA LYS A 214 -17.64 0.13 18.85
C LYS A 214 -17.43 -1.38 18.77
N GLY A 215 -16.16 -1.82 18.77
CA GLY A 215 -15.81 -3.25 18.79
C GLY A 215 -16.32 -3.98 20.03
N LYS A 216 -16.23 -3.37 21.21
CA LYS A 216 -16.78 -3.91 22.47
C LYS A 216 -18.30 -4.03 22.43
N ALA A 217 -18.99 -3.04 21.85
CA ALA A 217 -20.45 -3.06 21.70
C ALA A 217 -20.94 -4.14 20.70
N ARG A 218 -20.07 -4.68 19.88
CA ARG A 218 -20.36 -5.67 18.82
C ARG A 218 -19.88 -7.08 19.18
N LEU A 219 -19.57 -7.35 20.46
CA LEU A 219 -19.10 -8.67 20.89
C LEU A 219 -20.14 -9.75 20.59
N THR A 220 -19.70 -10.79 19.88
CA THR A 220 -20.48 -11.98 19.57
C THR A 220 -20.12 -13.15 20.49
N LEU A 221 -18.87 -13.18 20.94
CA LEU A 221 -18.36 -14.15 21.91
C LEU A 221 -17.58 -13.41 23.00
N PRO A 222 -17.74 -13.79 24.30
CA PRO A 222 -17.10 -13.11 25.42
C PRO A 222 -15.58 -13.03 25.30
N GLU A 223 -14.94 -14.04 24.71
CA GLU A 223 -13.49 -14.10 24.53
C GLU A 223 -12.91 -13.01 23.63
N TYR A 224 -13.68 -12.46 22.68
CA TYR A 224 -13.23 -11.39 21.79
C TYR A 224 -13.02 -10.05 22.51
N ILE A 225 -13.45 -9.93 23.76
CA ILE A 225 -13.14 -8.76 24.59
C ILE A 225 -11.63 -8.61 24.86
N TRP A 226 -10.89 -9.71 24.93
CA TRP A 226 -9.51 -9.69 25.37
C TRP A 226 -8.56 -9.00 24.39
N PRO A 227 -8.60 -9.30 23.08
CA PRO A 227 -7.82 -8.55 22.09
C PRO A 227 -8.13 -7.06 22.11
N LEU A 228 -9.41 -6.67 22.19
CA LEU A 228 -9.82 -5.26 22.24
C LEU A 228 -9.28 -4.55 23.50
N LYS A 229 -9.41 -5.18 24.67
CA LYS A 229 -8.83 -4.65 25.91
C LYS A 229 -7.32 -4.53 25.84
N LEU A 230 -6.63 -5.47 25.18
CA LEU A 230 -5.19 -5.42 25.03
C LEU A 230 -4.76 -4.23 24.15
N LYS A 231 -5.50 -3.94 23.08
CA LYS A 231 -5.26 -2.73 22.26
C LYS A 231 -5.56 -1.45 23.05
N GLN A 232 -6.55 -1.48 23.95
CA GLN A 232 -6.82 -0.36 24.86
C GLN A 232 -5.65 -0.11 25.81
N VAL A 233 -4.97 -1.14 26.31
CA VAL A 233 -3.73 -0.99 27.10
C VAL A 233 -2.67 -0.25 26.29
N ILE A 234 -2.44 -0.67 25.04
CA ILE A 234 -1.46 -0.01 24.17
C ILE A 234 -1.84 1.45 23.90
N LEU A 235 -3.13 1.70 23.65
CA LEU A 235 -3.64 3.06 23.44
C LEU A 235 -3.40 3.95 24.68
N TYR A 236 -3.73 3.46 25.88
CA TYR A 236 -3.49 4.18 27.14
C TYR A 236 -2.00 4.46 27.34
N SER A 237 -1.14 3.50 27.05
CA SER A 237 0.31 3.70 27.12
C SER A 237 0.78 4.80 26.15
N ARG A 238 0.24 4.83 24.93
CA ARG A 238 0.60 5.85 23.92
C ARG A 238 0.06 7.25 24.19
N THR A 239 -0.99 7.35 25.01
CA THR A 239 -1.64 8.61 25.38
C THR A 239 -1.25 9.13 26.78
N GLY A 240 -0.19 8.59 27.39
CA GLY A 240 0.31 9.03 28.69
C GLY A 240 -0.53 8.56 29.89
N ARG A 241 -1.51 7.69 29.69
CA ARG A 241 -2.38 7.12 30.72
C ARG A 241 -1.80 5.81 31.28
N SER A 242 -0.52 5.81 31.65
CA SER A 242 0.23 4.61 32.02
C SER A 242 -0.36 3.88 33.25
N ALA A 243 -0.85 4.60 34.23
CA ALA A 243 -1.49 3.99 35.41
C ALA A 243 -2.77 3.20 35.06
N GLU A 244 -3.58 3.71 34.14
CA GLU A 244 -4.77 3.02 33.66
C GLU A 244 -4.40 1.83 32.77
N ALA A 245 -3.38 2.00 31.95
CA ALA A 245 -2.82 0.91 31.13
C ALA A 245 -2.37 -0.25 32.04
N ARG A 246 -1.62 0.03 33.09
CA ARG A 246 -1.15 -0.95 34.08
C ARG A 246 -2.31 -1.67 34.75
N THR A 247 -3.26 -0.90 35.28
CA THR A 247 -4.44 -1.45 35.97
C THR A 247 -5.24 -2.39 35.02
N LEU A 248 -5.46 -1.97 33.79
CA LEU A 248 -6.21 -2.77 32.82
C LEU A 248 -5.42 -4.03 32.43
N PHE A 249 -4.11 -3.91 32.23
CA PHE A 249 -3.23 -5.02 31.88
C PHE A 249 -3.21 -6.10 32.98
N ASP A 250 -3.12 -5.71 34.25
CA ASP A 250 -3.12 -6.66 35.37
C ASP A 250 -4.44 -7.44 35.44
N ARG A 251 -5.58 -6.79 35.16
CA ARG A 251 -6.89 -7.47 35.04
C ARG A 251 -6.93 -8.45 33.89
N ILE A 252 -6.36 -8.07 32.74
CA ILE A 252 -6.27 -8.96 31.57
C ILE A 252 -5.43 -10.19 31.92
N ARG A 253 -4.28 -9.99 32.54
CA ARG A 253 -3.34 -11.06 32.88
C ARG A 253 -3.94 -12.12 33.82
N GLN A 254 -4.83 -11.70 34.72
CA GLN A 254 -5.54 -12.58 35.64
C GLN A 254 -6.74 -13.30 34.99
N GLY A 255 -7.41 -12.65 34.04
CA GLY A 255 -8.73 -13.07 33.57
C GLY A 255 -8.82 -13.62 32.14
N HIS A 256 -7.75 -13.54 31.30
CA HIS A 256 -7.88 -13.87 29.87
C HIS A 256 -8.02 -15.39 29.57
N GLY A 257 -7.89 -16.28 30.54
CA GLY A 257 -8.18 -17.71 30.39
C GLY A 257 -7.40 -18.45 29.28
N GLY A 258 -6.25 -17.88 28.85
CA GLY A 258 -5.47 -18.44 27.73
C GLY A 258 -5.88 -17.96 26.34
N TYR A 259 -6.81 -17.01 26.21
CA TYR A 259 -7.23 -16.44 24.92
C TYR A 259 -6.23 -15.47 24.30
N LEU A 260 -5.21 -15.04 25.04
CA LEU A 260 -4.13 -14.19 24.54
C LEU A 260 -2.81 -14.96 24.50
N THR A 261 -1.99 -14.68 23.50
CA THR A 261 -0.66 -15.26 23.37
C THR A 261 0.32 -14.58 24.34
N THR A 262 1.37 -15.31 24.73
CA THR A 262 2.45 -14.72 25.53
C THR A 262 3.10 -13.54 24.81
N ALA A 263 3.25 -13.60 23.49
CA ALA A 263 3.81 -12.50 22.70
C ALA A 263 2.94 -11.25 22.78
N SER A 264 1.62 -11.37 22.57
CA SER A 264 0.69 -10.23 22.64
C SER A 264 0.67 -9.57 24.03
N LEU A 265 0.73 -10.39 25.09
CA LEU A 265 0.84 -9.86 26.47
C LEU A 265 2.18 -9.15 26.69
N THR A 266 3.28 -9.71 26.14
CA THR A 266 4.61 -9.09 26.26
C THR A 266 4.70 -7.78 25.46
N GLU A 267 4.04 -7.68 24.29
CA GLU A 267 3.92 -6.42 23.54
C GLU A 267 3.20 -5.33 24.34
N ALA A 268 2.09 -5.66 24.99
CA ALA A 268 1.36 -4.71 25.83
C ALA A 268 2.17 -4.30 27.07
N GLN A 269 2.89 -5.24 27.70
CA GLN A 269 3.81 -4.93 28.79
C GLN A 269 4.91 -3.96 28.35
N LEU A 270 5.51 -4.20 27.18
CA LEU A 270 6.51 -3.32 26.59
C LEU A 270 5.96 -1.90 26.40
N ALA A 271 4.74 -1.77 25.88
CA ALA A 271 4.12 -0.45 25.68
C ALA A 271 3.96 0.31 27.02
N ILE A 272 3.65 -0.40 28.10
CA ILE A 272 3.56 0.18 29.45
C ILE A 272 4.95 0.59 29.94
N ASP A 273 5.93 -0.31 29.88
CA ASP A 273 7.29 -0.06 30.37
C ASP A 273 7.94 1.15 29.68
N LEU A 274 7.67 1.31 28.39
CA LEU A 274 8.10 2.49 27.62
C LEU A 274 7.37 3.77 28.04
N ALA A 275 6.06 3.70 28.29
CA ALA A 275 5.26 4.84 28.69
C ALA A 275 5.56 5.32 30.12
N GLU A 276 6.06 4.45 30.97
CA GLU A 276 6.50 4.75 32.34
C GLU A 276 7.97 5.18 32.40
N HIS A 277 8.66 5.27 31.24
CA HIS A 277 10.09 5.56 31.14
C HIS A 277 10.97 4.60 31.94
N GLU A 278 10.50 3.38 32.15
CA GLU A 278 11.25 2.31 32.84
C GLU A 278 12.15 1.56 31.87
N SER A 279 13.13 2.26 31.27
CA SER A 279 13.96 1.76 30.18
C SER A 279 14.67 0.43 30.51
N GLY A 280 15.03 0.20 31.78
CA GLY A 280 15.59 -1.08 32.22
C GLY A 280 14.59 -2.24 32.14
N LYS A 281 13.31 -2.02 32.52
CA LYS A 281 12.25 -3.03 32.38
C LYS A 281 11.88 -3.22 30.90
N ALA A 282 11.79 -2.12 30.15
CA ALA A 282 11.52 -2.17 28.70
C ALA A 282 12.56 -3.02 27.98
N LEU A 283 13.85 -2.91 28.31
CA LEU A 283 14.92 -3.74 27.75
C LEU A 283 14.71 -5.23 28.06
N ALA A 284 14.40 -5.56 29.32
CA ALA A 284 14.13 -6.96 29.68
C ALA A 284 12.89 -7.52 28.95
N THR A 285 11.87 -6.70 28.79
CA THR A 285 10.63 -7.07 28.08
C THR A 285 10.87 -7.22 26.58
N LEU A 286 11.71 -6.36 25.99
CA LEU A 286 12.17 -6.47 24.60
C LEU A 286 12.94 -7.75 24.35
N ASP A 287 13.90 -8.10 25.20
CA ASP A 287 14.69 -9.32 25.05
C ASP A 287 13.80 -10.57 25.15
N LYS A 288 12.83 -10.57 26.05
CA LYS A 288 11.82 -11.62 26.16
C LYS A 288 10.98 -11.72 24.89
N LEU A 289 10.51 -10.60 24.34
CA LEU A 289 9.69 -10.57 23.12
C LEU A 289 10.48 -11.07 21.91
N ILE A 290 11.71 -10.62 21.77
CA ILE A 290 12.64 -11.09 20.71
C ILE A 290 12.87 -12.61 20.85
N GLY A 291 13.09 -13.11 22.06
CA GLY A 291 13.22 -14.54 22.34
C GLY A 291 11.99 -15.33 21.89
N LEU A 292 10.79 -14.87 22.25
CA LEU A 292 9.52 -15.51 21.85
C LEU A 292 9.34 -15.58 20.32
N PHE A 293 9.72 -14.53 19.59
CA PHE A 293 9.66 -14.55 18.13
C PHE A 293 10.67 -15.52 17.52
N LYS A 294 11.87 -15.61 18.07
CA LYS A 294 12.89 -16.58 17.63
C LYS A 294 12.44 -18.03 17.89
N GLU A 295 11.91 -18.33 19.08
CA GLU A 295 11.39 -19.65 19.44
C GLU A 295 10.23 -20.09 18.55
N THR A 296 9.43 -19.15 18.06
CA THR A 296 8.33 -19.42 17.12
C THR A 296 8.77 -19.50 15.66
N GLY A 297 10.07 -19.39 15.38
CA GLY A 297 10.65 -19.55 14.04
C GLY A 297 10.50 -18.34 13.13
N HIS A 298 10.21 -17.15 13.68
CA HIS A 298 10.17 -15.92 12.91
C HIS A 298 11.59 -15.43 12.61
N SER A 299 11.83 -14.97 11.38
CA SER A 299 13.09 -14.33 11.01
C SER A 299 13.23 -12.97 11.71
N GLU A 300 14.47 -12.53 11.96
CA GLU A 300 14.72 -11.22 12.58
C GLU A 300 14.18 -10.05 11.73
N THR A 301 14.09 -10.22 10.42
CA THR A 301 13.48 -9.25 9.51
C THR A 301 11.97 -9.07 9.74
N TYR A 302 11.29 -10.00 10.41
CA TYR A 302 9.88 -9.87 10.80
C TYR A 302 9.70 -8.85 11.93
N PHE A 303 10.59 -8.83 12.91
CA PHE A 303 10.49 -7.99 14.10
C PHE A 303 11.66 -6.97 14.22
N TYR A 304 12.23 -6.56 13.10
CA TYR A 304 13.40 -5.66 13.04
C TYR A 304 13.21 -4.34 13.81
N LYS A 305 11.97 -3.81 13.88
CA LYS A 305 11.65 -2.57 14.59
C LYS A 305 11.90 -2.65 16.10
N LEU A 306 11.84 -3.85 16.68
CA LEU A 306 12.16 -4.02 18.11
C LEU A 306 13.62 -3.65 18.42
N PHE A 307 14.52 -3.79 17.46
CA PHE A 307 15.92 -3.37 17.63
C PHE A 307 16.07 -1.84 17.61
N GLN A 308 15.22 -1.12 16.92
CA GLN A 308 15.15 0.34 17.00
C GLN A 308 14.69 0.76 18.40
N THR A 309 13.57 0.25 18.87
CA THR A 309 13.07 0.51 20.24
C THR A 309 14.11 0.13 21.31
N ARG A 310 14.84 -0.96 21.09
CA ARG A 310 15.91 -1.38 21.99
C ARG A 310 17.08 -0.39 22.00
N ALA A 311 17.43 0.18 20.85
CA ALA A 311 18.45 1.21 20.76
C ALA A 311 18.03 2.49 21.51
N GLU A 312 16.79 2.91 21.35
CA GLU A 312 16.20 4.06 22.07
C GLU A 312 16.25 3.81 23.60
N ALA A 313 15.81 2.67 24.07
CA ALA A 313 15.83 2.31 25.48
C ALA A 313 17.27 2.22 26.06
N TYR A 314 18.24 1.71 25.30
CA TYR A 314 19.65 1.74 25.72
C TYR A 314 20.20 3.16 25.81
N ALA A 315 19.83 4.02 24.88
CA ALA A 315 20.27 5.43 24.91
C ALA A 315 19.73 6.15 26.15
N GLU A 316 18.47 5.92 26.52
CA GLU A 316 17.87 6.47 27.74
C GLU A 316 18.57 5.97 29.02
N THR A 317 19.10 4.76 29.03
CA THR A 317 19.88 4.25 30.16
C THR A 317 21.34 4.71 30.15
N GLY A 318 21.76 5.53 29.17
CA GLY A 318 23.13 6.01 29.03
C GLY A 318 24.09 4.97 28.43
N ASN A 319 23.61 3.80 28.03
CA ASN A 319 24.44 2.77 27.41
C ASN A 319 24.53 2.97 25.89
N TYR A 320 25.26 4.00 25.51
CA TYR A 320 25.38 4.42 24.10
C TYR A 320 26.06 3.38 23.20
N GLU A 321 26.93 2.53 23.76
CA GLU A 321 27.55 1.43 22.98
C GLU A 321 26.50 0.39 22.57
N ALA A 322 25.68 -0.06 23.51
CA ALA A 322 24.59 -1.01 23.24
C ALA A 322 23.51 -0.40 22.34
N ALA A 323 23.20 0.89 22.53
CA ALA A 323 22.30 1.64 21.66
C ALA A 323 22.81 1.65 20.22
N TYR A 324 24.07 1.99 20.00
CA TYR A 324 24.71 1.97 18.69
C TYR A 324 24.66 0.58 18.04
N LYS A 325 25.03 -0.48 18.80
CA LYS A 325 24.98 -1.87 18.30
C LYS A 325 23.55 -2.26 17.87
N SER A 326 22.55 -1.89 18.66
CA SER A 326 21.14 -2.18 18.35
C SER A 326 20.65 -1.38 17.14
N GLN A 327 21.03 -0.11 17.04
CA GLN A 327 20.69 0.74 15.91
C GLN A 327 21.34 0.25 14.60
N LYS A 328 22.61 -0.15 14.66
CA LYS A 328 23.29 -0.74 13.52
C LYS A 328 22.60 -2.02 13.07
N HIS A 329 22.28 -2.92 14.00
CA HIS A 329 21.58 -4.17 13.69
C HIS A 329 20.18 -3.92 13.08
N TYR A 330 19.43 -2.92 13.60
CA TYR A 330 18.17 -2.46 12.99
C TYR A 330 18.37 -2.05 11.54
N LEU A 331 19.37 -1.22 11.25
CA LEU A 331 19.64 -0.73 9.89
C LEU A 331 20.03 -1.86 8.93
N ASP A 332 20.82 -2.81 9.40
CA ASP A 332 21.23 -3.98 8.61
C ASP A 332 20.03 -4.87 8.26
N LEU A 333 19.16 -5.13 9.25
CA LEU A 333 17.92 -5.87 9.03
C LEU A 333 16.94 -5.12 8.12
N TYR A 334 16.83 -3.80 8.26
CA TYR A 334 15.99 -2.96 7.40
C TYR A 334 16.47 -3.01 5.95
N ARG A 335 17.78 -2.84 5.72
CA ARG A 335 18.37 -2.96 4.38
C ARG A 335 18.12 -4.34 3.76
N LYS A 336 18.33 -5.39 4.55
CA LYS A 336 18.06 -6.76 4.13
C LYS A 336 16.58 -6.93 3.77
N LYS A 337 15.67 -6.46 4.62
CA LYS A 337 14.23 -6.53 4.38
C LYS A 337 13.84 -5.83 3.08
N VAL A 338 14.33 -4.61 2.85
CA VAL A 338 14.04 -3.84 1.63
C VAL A 338 14.60 -4.54 0.39
N GLY A 339 15.80 -5.12 0.48
CA GLY A 339 16.39 -5.93 -0.59
C GLY A 339 15.54 -7.17 -0.90
N ASP A 340 15.23 -7.96 0.13
CA ASP A 340 14.41 -9.17 0.01
C ASP A 340 13.00 -8.85 -0.55
N ASP A 341 12.39 -7.74 -0.12
CA ASP A 341 11.07 -7.30 -0.61
C ASP A 341 11.14 -6.87 -2.09
N ASN A 342 12.22 -6.20 -2.51
CA ASN A 342 12.42 -5.80 -3.90
C ASN A 342 12.68 -7.00 -4.81
N GLU A 343 13.58 -7.91 -4.44
CA GLU A 343 13.86 -9.12 -5.21
C GLU A 343 12.61 -10.00 -5.34
N ARG A 344 11.86 -10.14 -4.24
CA ARG A 344 10.60 -10.88 -4.24
C ARG A 344 9.57 -10.24 -5.17
N THR A 345 9.40 -8.92 -5.10
CA THR A 345 8.47 -8.19 -5.96
C THR A 345 8.82 -8.35 -7.44
N LEU A 346 10.12 -8.29 -7.79
CA LEU A 346 10.58 -8.55 -9.16
C LEU A 346 10.28 -9.98 -9.61
N GLY A 347 10.52 -10.98 -8.75
CA GLY A 347 10.18 -12.37 -9.03
C GLY A 347 8.68 -12.61 -9.19
N GLU A 348 7.85 -11.93 -8.38
CA GLU A 348 6.39 -11.99 -8.49
C GLU A 348 5.90 -11.36 -9.80
N PHE A 349 6.46 -10.20 -10.19
CA PHE A 349 6.15 -9.57 -11.48
C PHE A 349 6.54 -10.47 -12.65
N ALA A 350 7.71 -11.10 -12.60
CA ALA A 350 8.11 -12.07 -13.63
C ALA A 350 7.10 -13.22 -13.73
N THR A 351 6.68 -13.78 -12.60
CA THR A 351 5.66 -14.85 -12.55
C THR A 351 4.32 -14.40 -13.12
N LEU A 352 3.87 -13.18 -12.78
CA LEU A 352 2.62 -12.62 -13.33
C LEU A 352 2.70 -12.36 -14.83
N LEU A 353 3.85 -11.87 -15.32
CA LEU A 353 4.09 -11.71 -16.75
C LEU A 353 4.04 -13.04 -17.48
N ASP A 354 4.62 -14.10 -16.91
CA ASP A 354 4.57 -15.45 -17.48
C ASP A 354 3.14 -16.01 -17.50
N VAL A 355 2.38 -15.82 -16.42
CA VAL A 355 0.96 -16.23 -16.36
C VAL A 355 0.13 -15.45 -17.36
N SER A 356 0.30 -14.12 -17.44
CA SER A 356 -0.38 -13.28 -18.43
C SER A 356 -0.05 -13.68 -19.85
N ARG A 357 1.23 -13.97 -20.13
CA ARG A 357 1.67 -14.47 -21.42
C ARG A 357 1.01 -15.80 -21.78
N LEU A 358 0.95 -16.74 -20.84
CA LEU A 358 0.29 -18.04 -21.03
C LEU A 358 -1.23 -17.91 -21.25
N ASP A 359 -1.88 -16.95 -20.59
CA ASP A 359 -3.32 -16.71 -20.79
C ASP A 359 -3.60 -16.06 -22.15
N VAL A 360 -2.73 -15.15 -22.61
CA VAL A 360 -2.78 -14.59 -23.99
C VAL A 360 -2.57 -15.69 -25.02
N GLU A 361 -1.57 -16.55 -24.82
CA GLU A 361 -1.28 -17.67 -25.73
C GLU A 361 -2.43 -18.69 -25.78
N LYS A 362 -3.05 -19.02 -24.62
CA LYS A 362 -4.24 -19.86 -24.56
C LYS A 362 -5.47 -19.24 -25.21
N ALA A 363 -5.67 -17.93 -25.04
CA ALA A 363 -6.77 -17.20 -25.69
C ALA A 363 -6.58 -17.20 -27.22
N GLU A 364 -5.35 -17.00 -27.66
CA GLU A 364 -4.96 -17.06 -29.07
C GLU A 364 -5.16 -18.45 -29.68
N LEU A 365 -4.76 -19.50 -28.94
CA LEU A 365 -4.94 -20.90 -29.37
C LEU A 365 -6.42 -21.30 -29.44
N ARG A 366 -7.25 -20.82 -28.50
CA ARG A 366 -8.70 -21.01 -28.53
C ARG A 366 -9.36 -20.27 -29.68
N ARG A 367 -8.91 -19.04 -29.95
CA ARG A 367 -9.37 -18.25 -31.08
C ARG A 367 -9.02 -18.92 -32.41
N GLN A 368 -7.77 -19.38 -32.54
CA GLN A 368 -7.30 -20.12 -33.73
C GLN A 368 -8.10 -21.41 -33.97
N THR A 369 -8.41 -22.17 -32.88
CA THR A 369 -9.20 -23.40 -33.01
C THR A 369 -10.68 -23.11 -33.37
N GLN A 370 -11.24 -21.99 -32.95
CA GLN A 370 -12.59 -21.56 -33.34
C GLN A 370 -12.63 -21.06 -34.79
N GLU A 371 -11.62 -20.28 -35.23
CA GLU A 371 -11.48 -19.79 -36.59
C GLU A 371 -11.29 -20.95 -37.58
N VAL A 372 -10.49 -21.96 -37.24
CA VAL A 372 -10.31 -23.17 -38.04
C VAL A 372 -11.60 -23.98 -38.19
N ARG A 373 -12.41 -24.08 -37.14
CA ARG A 373 -13.73 -24.76 -37.19
C ARG A 373 -14.74 -23.99 -38.06
N LEU A 374 -14.77 -22.65 -37.96
CA LEU A 374 -15.65 -21.81 -38.78
C LEU A 374 -15.27 -21.84 -40.27
N HIS A 375 -13.97 -21.84 -40.58
CA HIS A 375 -13.51 -21.95 -41.96
C HIS A 375 -13.81 -23.30 -42.61
N ARG A 376 -13.71 -24.44 -41.88
CA ARG A 376 -14.06 -25.76 -42.41
C ARG A 376 -15.52 -25.88 -42.82
N THR A 377 -16.43 -25.20 -42.14
CA THR A 377 -17.87 -25.22 -42.46
C THR A 377 -18.24 -24.27 -43.59
N GLN A 378 -17.49 -23.18 -43.79
CA GLN A 378 -17.76 -22.19 -44.86
C GLN A 378 -17.06 -22.56 -46.21
N LEU A 379 -15.94 -23.26 -46.15
CA LEU A 379 -15.17 -23.65 -47.37
C LEU A 379 -15.88 -24.68 -48.26
N GLY A 380 -16.94 -25.32 -47.77
CA GLY A 380 -17.73 -26.27 -48.57
C GLY A 380 -18.67 -25.63 -49.59
N ILE A 381 -18.97 -24.33 -49.48
CA ILE A 381 -20.05 -23.71 -50.28
C ILE A 381 -19.61 -22.59 -51.21
N ALA A 382 -18.40 -21.98 -51.03
CA ALA A 382 -18.08 -20.73 -51.77
C ALA A 382 -16.68 -20.65 -52.41
N ALA A 383 -16.09 -21.75 -52.82
CA ALA A 383 -14.64 -21.88 -52.92
C ALA A 383 -13.93 -21.31 -54.16
N LEU A 384 -14.53 -20.91 -55.22
CA LEU A 384 -13.76 -20.55 -56.43
C LEU A 384 -13.90 -19.10 -56.95
N SER A 385 -14.98 -18.43 -56.71
CA SER A 385 -15.15 -17.04 -57.22
C SER A 385 -14.70 -15.97 -56.22
N VAL A 386 -14.58 -16.32 -54.89
CA VAL A 386 -14.21 -15.39 -53.84
C VAL A 386 -12.70 -15.31 -53.60
N ILE A 387 -11.94 -16.35 -53.98
CA ILE A 387 -10.50 -16.44 -53.72
C ILE A 387 -9.69 -15.35 -54.47
N LEU A 388 -10.08 -14.99 -55.68
CA LEU A 388 -9.37 -13.95 -56.45
C LEU A 388 -9.66 -12.54 -55.89
N LEU A 389 -10.90 -12.28 -55.49
CA LEU A 389 -11.31 -11.00 -54.87
C LEU A 389 -10.73 -10.86 -53.46
N LEU A 390 -10.71 -11.97 -52.70
CA LEU A 390 -10.16 -12.00 -51.34
C LEU A 390 -8.64 -11.85 -51.33
N THR A 391 -7.90 -12.39 -52.31
CA THR A 391 -6.45 -12.21 -52.42
C THR A 391 -6.06 -10.76 -52.68
N VAL A 392 -6.78 -10.06 -53.55
CA VAL A 392 -6.51 -8.64 -53.83
C VAL A 392 -6.89 -7.76 -52.64
N LEU A 393 -8.04 -8.01 -51.97
CA LEU A 393 -8.44 -7.32 -50.72
C LEU A 393 -7.46 -7.61 -49.58
N PHE A 394 -6.97 -8.85 -49.48
CA PHE A 394 -6.01 -9.24 -48.44
C PHE A 394 -4.64 -8.55 -48.65
N LEU A 395 -4.15 -8.43 -49.91
CA LEU A 395 -2.91 -7.71 -50.23
C LEU A 395 -3.01 -6.21 -49.94
N LEU A 396 -4.15 -5.59 -50.22
CA LEU A 396 -4.40 -4.17 -49.89
C LEU A 396 -4.55 -3.95 -48.37
N PHE A 397 -5.18 -4.90 -47.68
CA PHE A 397 -5.36 -4.84 -46.23
C PHE A 397 -4.04 -5.04 -45.48
N THR A 398 -3.23 -6.03 -45.88
CA THR A 398 -1.93 -6.30 -45.25
C THR A 398 -0.94 -5.15 -45.48
N ALA A 399 -0.93 -4.54 -46.65
CA ALA A 399 -0.09 -3.37 -46.94
C ALA A 399 -0.49 -2.15 -46.03
N ARG A 400 -1.82 -1.98 -45.80
CA ARG A 400 -2.33 -0.90 -44.96
C ARG A 400 -2.11 -1.19 -43.48
N MET A 401 -2.19 -2.45 -43.04
CA MET A 401 -2.00 -2.89 -41.66
C MET A 401 -0.52 -2.85 -41.25
N ASN A 402 0.40 -3.24 -42.14
CA ASN A 402 1.84 -3.13 -41.90
C ASN A 402 2.30 -1.69 -41.71
N ARG A 403 1.68 -0.72 -42.41
CA ARG A 403 1.94 0.71 -42.16
C ARG A 403 1.42 1.18 -40.80
N ARG A 404 0.25 0.71 -40.36
CA ARG A 404 -0.32 1.06 -39.04
C ARG A 404 0.45 0.40 -37.89
N LEU A 405 0.84 -0.86 -38.06
CA LEU A 405 1.61 -1.60 -37.05
C LEU A 405 3.00 -0.97 -36.84
N ALA A 406 3.65 -0.53 -37.93
CA ALA A 406 4.92 0.18 -37.83
C ALA A 406 4.82 1.52 -37.07
N HIS A 407 3.71 2.24 -37.23
CA HIS A 407 3.46 3.47 -36.44
C HIS A 407 3.17 3.19 -34.95
N ALA A 408 2.31 2.21 -34.65
CA ALA A 408 1.97 1.84 -33.27
C ALA A 408 3.21 1.29 -32.52
N LYS A 409 4.05 0.48 -33.20
CA LYS A 409 5.29 -0.05 -32.62
C LYS A 409 6.28 1.07 -32.27
N ARG A 410 6.46 2.06 -33.15
CA ARG A 410 7.34 3.22 -32.85
C ARG A 410 6.85 4.06 -31.67
N ALA A 411 5.54 4.26 -31.54
CA ALA A 411 4.97 5.00 -30.41
C ALA A 411 5.14 4.23 -29.09
N ALA A 412 4.92 2.92 -29.08
CA ALA A 412 5.10 2.07 -27.91
C ALA A 412 6.57 1.99 -27.45
N GLU A 413 7.51 1.89 -28.42
CA GLU A 413 8.95 1.87 -28.14
C GLU A 413 9.45 3.23 -27.56
N ALA A 414 8.90 4.34 -28.04
CA ALA A 414 9.21 5.67 -27.52
C ALA A 414 8.69 5.84 -26.07
N SER A 415 7.46 5.42 -25.80
CA SER A 415 6.88 5.45 -24.45
C SER A 415 7.66 4.57 -23.46
N SER A 416 8.04 3.35 -23.89
CA SER A 416 8.82 2.44 -23.06
C SER A 416 10.21 2.97 -22.72
N ARG A 417 10.89 3.61 -23.70
CA ARG A 417 12.20 4.25 -23.46
C ARG A 417 12.09 5.40 -22.47
N MET A 418 11.07 6.25 -22.58
CA MET A 418 10.86 7.35 -21.62
C MET A 418 10.61 6.84 -20.19
N LYS A 419 9.82 5.76 -20.02
CA LYS A 419 9.63 5.11 -18.72
C LYS A 419 10.95 4.57 -18.14
N GLY A 420 11.78 3.96 -18.97
CA GLY A 420 13.08 3.43 -18.56
C GLY A 420 14.07 4.53 -18.11
N VAL A 421 14.10 5.66 -18.83
CA VAL A 421 14.91 6.83 -18.46
C VAL A 421 14.38 7.44 -17.14
N PHE A 422 13.09 7.54 -16.99
CA PHE A 422 12.44 8.04 -15.79
C PHE A 422 12.83 7.23 -14.53
N ILE A 423 12.70 5.90 -14.58
CA ILE A 423 13.08 5.02 -13.46
C ILE A 423 14.57 5.15 -13.12
N ARG A 424 15.44 5.19 -14.14
CA ARG A 424 16.89 5.33 -13.93
C ARG A 424 17.24 6.64 -13.23
N ASN A 425 16.62 7.74 -13.65
CA ASN A 425 16.85 9.05 -13.07
C ASN A 425 16.34 9.12 -11.62
N ILE A 426 15.18 8.53 -11.32
CA ILE A 426 14.68 8.40 -9.93
C ILE A 426 15.70 7.65 -9.08
N THR A 427 16.17 6.50 -9.55
CA THR A 427 17.12 5.67 -8.80
C THR A 427 18.40 6.46 -8.49
N HIS A 428 18.90 7.23 -9.44
CA HIS A 428 20.09 8.06 -9.25
C HIS A 428 19.84 9.17 -8.22
N GLU A 429 18.72 9.90 -8.34
CA GLU A 429 18.37 10.99 -7.43
C GLU A 429 17.98 10.52 -6.01
N ILE A 430 17.59 9.24 -5.84
CA ILE A 430 17.41 8.58 -4.53
C ILE A 430 18.76 8.24 -3.90
N ASN A 431 19.66 7.61 -4.68
CA ASN A 431 20.91 7.10 -4.15
C ASN A 431 21.83 8.22 -3.63
N THR A 432 21.80 9.39 -4.24
CA THR A 432 22.64 10.53 -3.84
C THR A 432 22.38 10.99 -2.40
N PRO A 433 21.16 11.40 -2.00
CA PRO A 433 20.88 11.78 -0.63
C PRO A 433 20.98 10.60 0.35
N LEU A 434 20.63 9.38 -0.09
CA LEU A 434 20.75 8.19 0.74
C LEU A 434 22.20 7.91 1.14
N ASN A 435 23.13 8.00 0.18
CA ASN A 435 24.57 7.85 0.45
C ASN A 435 25.09 8.96 1.36
N SER A 436 24.60 10.19 1.19
CA SER A 436 24.94 11.30 2.09
C SER A 436 24.45 11.03 3.51
N ILE A 437 23.20 10.60 3.67
CA ILE A 437 22.64 10.26 5.00
C ILE A 437 23.50 9.18 5.67
N VAL A 438 23.83 8.11 4.95
CA VAL A 438 24.62 7.00 5.48
C VAL A 438 26.03 7.47 5.83
N GLY A 439 26.71 8.18 4.93
CA GLY A 439 28.08 8.64 5.16
C GLY A 439 28.19 9.64 6.33
N PHE A 440 27.27 10.59 6.42
CA PHE A 440 27.28 11.55 7.53
C PHE A 440 26.79 10.94 8.84
N ALA A 441 25.97 9.90 8.81
CA ALA A 441 25.60 9.14 10.01
C ALA A 441 26.82 8.35 10.56
N GLU A 442 27.65 7.78 9.69
CA GLU A 442 28.92 7.14 10.08
C GLU A 442 29.90 8.15 10.69
N LEU A 443 30.02 9.35 10.10
CA LEU A 443 30.85 10.43 10.61
C LEU A 443 30.32 10.98 11.96
N ALA A 444 29.03 11.15 12.10
CA ALA A 444 28.43 11.60 13.36
C ALA A 444 28.60 10.58 14.50
N ALA A 445 28.75 9.30 14.16
CA ALA A 445 28.98 8.20 15.11
C ALA A 445 30.49 7.97 15.42
N ALA A 446 31.39 8.65 14.73
CA ALA A 446 32.83 8.51 14.94
C ALA A 446 33.23 8.97 16.35
N PRO A 447 34.12 8.24 17.05
CA PRO A 447 34.52 8.59 18.43
C PRO A 447 35.28 9.92 18.55
N ASP A 448 35.91 10.37 17.47
CA ASP A 448 36.76 11.54 17.35
C ASP A 448 36.04 12.80 16.82
N ALA A 449 34.76 12.69 16.46
CA ALA A 449 33.95 13.86 16.07
C ALA A 449 33.62 14.74 17.30
N ASP A 450 33.91 16.03 17.20
CA ASP A 450 33.53 16.98 18.24
C ASP A 450 32.00 17.31 18.17
N ASP A 451 31.51 18.03 19.18
CA ASP A 451 30.07 18.33 19.28
C ASP A 451 29.59 19.27 18.17
N GLU A 452 30.43 20.18 17.67
CA GLU A 452 30.07 21.07 16.55
C GLU A 452 30.03 20.30 15.22
N GLU A 453 31.01 19.46 14.98
CA GLU A 453 31.03 18.58 13.80
C GLU A 453 29.83 17.62 13.80
N ARG A 454 29.55 17.00 14.94
CA ARG A 454 28.42 16.09 15.10
C ARG A 454 27.08 16.78 14.83
N GLN A 455 26.90 18.00 15.34
CA GLN A 455 25.71 18.80 15.07
C GLN A 455 25.58 19.14 13.59
N SER A 456 26.68 19.51 12.93
CA SER A 456 26.72 19.78 11.50
C SER A 456 26.34 18.54 10.67
N TYR A 457 26.86 17.35 11.03
CA TYR A 457 26.52 16.10 10.35
C TYR A 457 25.05 15.74 10.52
N ILE A 458 24.46 15.94 11.71
CA ILE A 458 23.04 15.73 11.98
C ILE A 458 22.18 16.67 11.11
N GLU A 459 22.63 17.91 10.92
CA GLU A 459 21.91 18.88 10.08
C GLU A 459 21.90 18.45 8.61
N ILE A 460 23.03 17.99 8.08
CA ILE A 460 23.15 17.43 6.73
C ILE A 460 22.27 16.18 6.56
N ILE A 461 22.23 15.28 7.55
CA ILE A 461 21.36 14.11 7.53
C ILE A 461 19.88 14.54 7.47
N ARG A 462 19.49 15.52 8.27
CA ARG A 462 18.12 16.05 8.31
C ARG A 462 17.71 16.68 6.98
N GLU A 463 18.60 17.50 6.39
CA GLU A 463 18.37 18.10 5.08
C GLU A 463 18.19 17.05 3.98
N ASN A 464 19.08 16.04 3.93
CA ASN A 464 19.00 14.99 2.92
C ASN A 464 17.78 14.09 3.12
N SER A 465 17.36 13.85 4.37
CA SER A 465 16.12 13.12 4.67
C SER A 465 14.88 13.87 4.18
N GLY A 466 14.82 15.19 4.42
CA GLY A 466 13.74 16.05 3.91
C GLY A 466 13.72 16.13 2.37
N TYR A 467 14.90 16.13 1.76
CA TYR A 467 15.04 16.08 0.30
C TYR A 467 14.51 14.77 -0.27
N LEU A 468 14.86 13.64 0.34
CA LEU A 468 14.41 12.31 -0.09
C LEU A 468 12.88 12.15 0.06
N GLN A 469 12.32 12.65 1.14
CA GLN A 469 10.88 12.65 1.35
C GLN A 469 10.15 13.44 0.26
N LYS A 470 10.64 14.64 -0.05
CA LYS A 470 10.09 15.47 -1.13
C LYS A 470 10.18 14.78 -2.49
N LEU A 471 11.29 14.07 -2.78
CA LEU A 471 11.46 13.29 -4.01
C LEU A 471 10.35 12.25 -4.15
N VAL A 472 10.12 11.46 -3.10
CA VAL A 472 9.09 10.42 -3.10
C VAL A 472 7.70 11.03 -3.33
N ASP A 473 7.40 12.13 -2.65
CA ASP A 473 6.12 12.83 -2.77
C ASP A 473 5.90 13.36 -4.19
N ASP A 474 6.92 14.00 -4.80
CA ASP A 474 6.82 14.54 -6.15
C ASP A 474 6.69 13.43 -7.20
N VAL A 475 7.39 12.29 -7.04
CA VAL A 475 7.27 11.11 -7.92
C VAL A 475 5.88 10.47 -7.81
N LEU A 476 5.36 10.28 -6.60
CA LEU A 476 4.02 9.76 -6.38
C LEU A 476 2.95 10.70 -6.95
N TYR A 477 3.16 12.01 -6.81
CA TYR A 477 2.27 13.03 -7.34
C TYR A 477 2.22 13.00 -8.88
N ILE A 478 3.39 12.91 -9.53
CA ILE A 478 3.49 12.77 -10.98
C ILE A 478 2.78 11.49 -11.45
N ALA A 479 3.06 10.35 -10.78
CA ALA A 479 2.43 9.08 -11.12
C ALA A 479 0.90 9.12 -10.95
N GLY A 480 0.41 9.80 -9.91
CA GLY A 480 -1.01 10.01 -9.68
C GLY A 480 -1.68 10.84 -10.78
N LEU A 481 -1.05 11.95 -11.18
CA LEU A 481 -1.56 12.80 -12.26
C LEU A 481 -1.57 12.09 -13.63
N GLU A 482 -0.57 11.24 -13.90
CA GLU A 482 -0.48 10.49 -15.16
C GLU A 482 -1.42 9.29 -15.25
N SER A 483 -1.77 8.70 -14.11
CA SER A 483 -2.68 7.55 -14.04
C SER A 483 -4.16 7.95 -13.92
N SER A 484 -4.44 9.22 -13.66
CA SER A 484 -5.80 9.72 -13.47
C SER A 484 -6.44 10.09 -14.81
N ASP A 485 -7.33 9.23 -15.29
CA ASP A 485 -8.22 9.54 -16.42
C ASP A 485 -9.42 10.47 -16.00
N THR A 486 -9.53 10.77 -14.71
CA THR A 486 -10.60 11.62 -14.19
C THR A 486 -10.17 13.09 -14.19
N PRO A 487 -10.96 14.00 -14.76
CA PRO A 487 -10.68 15.43 -14.68
C PRO A 487 -10.67 15.90 -13.22
N PRO A 488 -9.81 16.88 -12.89
CA PRO A 488 -9.71 17.37 -11.52
C PRO A 488 -11.04 17.98 -11.06
N ALA A 489 -11.36 17.79 -9.77
CA ALA A 489 -12.51 18.42 -9.17
C ALA A 489 -12.34 19.96 -9.18
N LEU A 490 -13.23 20.66 -9.85
CA LEU A 490 -13.27 22.11 -9.92
C LEU A 490 -14.27 22.66 -8.90
N GLY A 491 -13.92 23.80 -8.30
CA GLY A 491 -14.77 24.52 -7.37
C GLY A 491 -14.49 26.03 -7.40
N PRO A 492 -15.35 26.84 -6.79
CA PRO A 492 -15.13 28.28 -6.70
C PRO A 492 -13.94 28.58 -5.79
N VAL A 493 -12.91 29.22 -6.35
CA VAL A 493 -11.67 29.61 -5.67
C VAL A 493 -11.50 31.13 -5.82
N ASP A 494 -11.35 31.81 -4.70
CA ASP A 494 -10.87 33.21 -4.74
C ASP A 494 -9.36 33.20 -5.02
N ILE A 495 -9.00 33.69 -6.17
CA ILE A 495 -7.60 33.68 -6.66
C ILE A 495 -6.68 34.49 -5.73
N ASN A 496 -7.17 35.61 -5.17
CA ASN A 496 -6.34 36.42 -4.27
C ASN A 496 -6.04 35.68 -2.98
N VAL A 497 -7.04 35.00 -2.41
CA VAL A 497 -6.85 34.17 -1.21
C VAL A 497 -5.88 33.01 -1.49
N CYS A 498 -6.06 32.33 -2.63
CA CYS A 498 -5.18 31.24 -3.05
C CYS A 498 -3.71 31.72 -3.20
N CYS A 499 -3.50 32.83 -3.90
CA CYS A 499 -2.15 33.42 -4.09
C CYS A 499 -1.53 33.82 -2.75
N MET A 500 -2.27 34.47 -1.85
CA MET A 500 -1.78 34.86 -0.54
C MET A 500 -1.41 33.66 0.33
N GLN A 501 -2.18 32.60 0.28
CA GLN A 501 -1.88 31.34 0.98
C GLN A 501 -0.59 30.71 0.44
N CYS A 502 -0.40 30.69 -0.88
CA CYS A 502 0.83 30.20 -1.48
C CYS A 502 2.06 31.02 -1.05
N ILE A 503 1.93 32.35 -1.03
CA ILE A 503 2.98 33.26 -0.57
C ILE A 503 3.32 32.99 0.90
N GLN A 504 2.30 32.86 1.76
CA GLN A 504 2.50 32.58 3.17
C GLN A 504 3.18 31.22 3.37
N THR A 505 2.74 30.19 2.66
CA THR A 505 3.36 28.86 2.68
C THR A 505 4.85 28.93 2.33
N VAL A 506 5.23 29.70 1.31
CA VAL A 506 6.64 29.81 0.91
C VAL A 506 7.45 30.60 1.92
N ARG A 507 6.88 31.64 2.53
CA ARG A 507 7.53 32.41 3.61
C ARG A 507 7.80 31.56 4.85
N ASP A 508 6.83 30.77 5.27
CA ASP A 508 6.92 29.95 6.49
C ASP A 508 7.98 28.84 6.38
N TYR A 509 8.19 28.34 5.17
CA TYR A 509 9.21 27.31 4.90
C TYR A 509 10.58 27.86 4.51
N SER A 510 10.73 29.19 4.38
CA SER A 510 12.00 29.78 4.00
C SER A 510 12.82 30.18 5.23
N LEU A 511 14.07 29.73 5.28
CA LEU A 511 15.04 30.13 6.31
C LEU A 511 15.52 31.58 6.11
N ARG A 512 15.24 32.17 4.94
CA ARG A 512 15.62 33.57 4.59
C ARG A 512 14.37 34.45 4.61
N LYS A 513 14.55 35.73 4.94
CA LYS A 513 13.49 36.71 4.82
C LYS A 513 13.25 37.00 3.33
N LEU A 514 12.05 36.61 2.84
CA LEU A 514 11.65 36.86 1.46
C LEU A 514 10.77 38.10 1.36
N ASP A 515 11.08 38.98 0.38
CA ASP A 515 10.24 40.10 -0.02
C ASP A 515 9.38 39.68 -1.22
N ILE A 516 8.26 38.99 -0.94
CA ILE A 516 7.33 38.55 -1.99
C ILE A 516 6.24 39.60 -2.11
N ARG A 517 6.17 40.27 -3.26
CA ARG A 517 5.12 41.25 -3.59
C ARG A 517 4.02 40.53 -4.35
N PHE A 518 2.78 40.83 -3.96
CA PHE A 518 1.62 40.37 -4.69
C PHE A 518 0.95 41.51 -5.43
N GLU A 519 0.78 41.40 -6.73
CA GLU A 519 0.20 42.41 -7.60
C GLU A 519 -1.08 41.84 -8.26
N PRO A 520 -2.23 41.90 -7.55
CA PRO A 520 -3.50 41.45 -8.10
C PRO A 520 -4.06 42.47 -9.10
N GLU A 521 -4.61 41.98 -10.22
CA GLU A 521 -5.32 42.85 -11.19
C GLU A 521 -6.68 43.29 -10.68
N CYS A 522 -7.34 42.48 -9.82
CA CYS A 522 -8.66 42.73 -9.25
C CYS A 522 -8.64 42.58 -7.73
N ALA A 523 -9.51 43.31 -7.01
CA ALA A 523 -9.64 43.21 -5.56
C ALA A 523 -10.17 41.85 -5.09
N GLN A 524 -11.02 41.20 -5.86
CA GLN A 524 -11.53 39.84 -5.67
C GLN A 524 -11.73 39.17 -7.03
N LEU A 525 -11.35 37.92 -7.17
CA LEU A 525 -11.50 37.16 -8.41
C LEU A 525 -11.90 35.71 -8.11
N PRO A 526 -13.20 35.42 -7.98
CA PRO A 526 -13.65 34.04 -7.91
C PRO A 526 -13.56 33.36 -9.28
N VAL A 527 -12.87 32.21 -9.34
CA VAL A 527 -12.71 31.40 -10.55
C VAL A 527 -13.03 29.95 -10.20
N ASN A 528 -13.73 29.26 -11.10
CA ASN A 528 -14.00 27.85 -10.93
C ASN A 528 -12.78 27.03 -11.38
N THR A 529 -12.00 26.55 -10.43
CA THR A 529 -10.75 25.80 -10.67
C THR A 529 -10.46 24.84 -9.53
N SER A 530 -9.40 24.03 -9.64
CA SER A 530 -8.95 23.20 -8.55
C SER A 530 -7.98 23.99 -7.66
N CYS A 531 -8.41 24.37 -6.46
CA CYS A 531 -7.58 25.06 -5.47
C CYS A 531 -6.30 24.26 -5.18
N LEU A 532 -6.42 22.94 -5.01
CA LEU A 532 -5.30 22.06 -4.69
C LEU A 532 -4.22 22.08 -5.78
N LEU A 533 -4.63 21.91 -7.03
CA LEU A 533 -3.69 21.90 -8.17
C LEU A 533 -3.08 23.29 -8.40
N LEU A 534 -3.92 24.33 -8.37
CA LEU A 534 -3.45 25.70 -8.57
C LEU A 534 -2.44 26.10 -7.46
N SER A 535 -2.79 25.86 -6.20
CA SER A 535 -1.90 26.14 -5.06
C SER A 535 -0.58 25.39 -5.16
N LYS A 536 -0.61 24.11 -5.55
CA LYS A 536 0.62 23.31 -5.72
C LYS A 536 1.50 23.92 -6.82
N ALA A 537 0.93 24.24 -7.98
CA ALA A 537 1.70 24.83 -9.07
C ALA A 537 2.29 26.20 -8.70
N LEU A 538 1.50 27.10 -8.13
CA LEU A 538 1.97 28.42 -7.71
C LEU A 538 3.03 28.31 -6.62
N THR A 539 2.86 27.41 -5.66
CA THR A 539 3.85 27.18 -4.60
C THR A 539 5.17 26.67 -5.17
N GLU A 540 5.15 25.76 -6.15
CA GLU A 540 6.39 25.28 -6.79
C GLU A 540 7.08 26.39 -7.60
N LEU A 541 6.32 27.25 -8.31
CA LEU A 541 6.89 28.41 -9.02
C LEU A 541 7.50 29.41 -8.04
N LEU A 542 6.81 29.75 -6.96
CA LEU A 542 7.29 30.65 -5.91
C LEU A 542 8.51 30.09 -5.17
N ARG A 543 8.53 28.79 -4.88
CA ARG A 543 9.70 28.10 -4.29
C ARG A 543 10.91 28.14 -5.21
N ASN A 544 10.68 27.96 -6.51
CA ASN A 544 11.73 28.07 -7.49
C ASN A 544 12.32 29.50 -7.51
N ALA A 545 11.46 30.52 -7.57
CA ALA A 545 11.84 31.90 -7.48
C ALA A 545 12.59 32.23 -6.15
N ALA A 546 12.08 31.78 -5.02
CA ALA A 546 12.69 31.96 -3.69
C ALA A 546 14.09 31.35 -3.58
N ARG A 547 14.30 30.25 -4.29
CA ARG A 547 15.58 29.56 -4.33
C ARG A 547 16.63 30.32 -5.12
N PHE A 548 16.28 30.88 -6.27
CA PHE A 548 17.23 31.48 -7.20
C PHE A 548 17.35 33.03 -7.10
N ALA A 549 16.43 33.71 -6.39
CA ALA A 549 16.51 35.14 -6.14
C ALA A 549 17.57 35.43 -5.07
N PRO A 550 18.73 36.05 -5.38
CA PRO A 550 19.80 36.30 -4.43
C PRO A 550 19.39 37.32 -3.36
N ASP A 551 18.57 38.29 -3.71
CA ASP A 551 18.07 39.36 -2.83
C ASP A 551 16.71 39.06 -2.19
N GLY A 552 16.14 37.87 -2.48
CA GLY A 552 14.84 37.41 -1.98
C GLY A 552 13.62 38.17 -2.52
N ARG A 553 13.82 39.04 -3.54
CA ARG A 553 12.73 39.81 -4.16
C ARG A 553 12.02 38.98 -5.23
N ILE A 554 10.75 38.78 -5.03
CA ILE A 554 9.88 37.99 -5.92
C ILE A 554 8.59 38.78 -6.13
N THR A 555 8.07 38.78 -7.34
CA THR A 555 6.75 39.33 -7.64
C THR A 555 5.84 38.19 -8.14
N LEU A 556 4.69 38.02 -7.50
CA LEU A 556 3.58 37.25 -8.01
C LEU A 556 2.50 38.22 -8.51
N ALA A 557 2.23 38.18 -9.79
CA ALA A 557 1.15 38.92 -10.40
C ALA A 557 0.19 37.97 -11.14
N TYR A 558 -0.99 38.41 -11.41
CA TYR A 558 -1.82 37.77 -12.42
C TYR A 558 -2.51 38.80 -13.31
N THR A 559 -2.79 38.40 -14.56
CA THR A 559 -3.48 39.20 -15.55
C THR A 559 -4.61 38.40 -16.22
N LEU A 560 -5.71 39.10 -16.51
CA LEU A 560 -6.87 38.53 -17.19
C LEU A 560 -6.70 38.67 -18.71
N ILE A 561 -6.58 37.54 -19.40
CA ILE A 561 -6.56 37.51 -20.86
C ILE A 561 -8.01 37.39 -21.35
N SER A 562 -8.75 38.51 -21.33
CA SER A 562 -10.22 38.54 -21.55
C SER A 562 -10.64 37.95 -22.88
N HIS A 563 -9.94 38.18 -24.00
CA HIS A 563 -10.23 37.64 -25.31
C HIS A 563 -10.02 36.10 -25.38
N LYS A 564 -9.21 35.50 -24.49
CA LYS A 564 -8.96 34.05 -24.43
C LYS A 564 -9.71 33.36 -23.30
N LYS A 565 -10.45 34.10 -22.47
CA LYS A 565 -11.10 33.61 -21.23
C LYS A 565 -10.07 32.83 -20.36
N ARG A 566 -8.92 33.41 -20.13
CA ARG A 566 -7.82 32.81 -19.37
C ARG A 566 -7.26 33.78 -18.34
N ILE A 567 -6.70 33.24 -17.28
CA ILE A 567 -5.90 33.97 -16.31
C ILE A 567 -4.45 33.51 -16.41
N ALA A 568 -3.52 34.45 -16.44
CA ALA A 568 -2.10 34.21 -16.48
C ALA A 568 -1.48 34.66 -15.15
N PHE A 569 -0.92 33.73 -14.39
CA PHE A 569 -0.16 33.97 -13.18
C PHE A 569 1.31 34.11 -13.54
N THR A 570 1.92 35.21 -13.19
CA THR A 570 3.31 35.48 -13.50
C THR A 570 4.12 35.53 -12.21
N VAL A 571 5.11 34.66 -12.09
CA VAL A 571 6.12 34.69 -11.01
C VAL A 571 7.42 35.22 -11.60
N THR A 572 7.88 36.33 -11.06
CA THR A 572 9.11 37.03 -11.50
C THR A 572 10.10 37.06 -10.36
N ASP A 573 11.33 36.68 -10.62
CA ASP A 573 12.47 36.80 -9.71
C ASP A 573 13.62 37.62 -10.36
N ARG A 574 14.61 37.98 -9.55
CA ARG A 574 15.83 38.63 -9.96
C ARG A 574 17.06 37.73 -9.83
N GLY A 575 16.88 36.46 -10.18
CA GLY A 575 17.93 35.47 -10.19
C GLY A 575 18.83 35.55 -11.43
N PRO A 576 19.63 34.51 -11.67
CA PRO A 576 20.55 34.45 -12.82
C PRO A 576 19.85 34.36 -14.17
N GLY A 577 18.51 34.22 -14.17
CA GLY A 577 17.72 34.04 -15.39
C GLY A 577 17.85 32.65 -15.97
N ILE A 578 17.14 32.44 -17.07
CA ILE A 578 17.11 31.16 -17.78
C ILE A 578 17.39 31.41 -19.26
N PRO A 579 18.40 30.76 -19.87
CA PRO A 579 18.71 30.94 -21.29
C PRO A 579 17.52 30.57 -22.19
N ALA A 580 17.24 31.34 -23.22
CA ALA A 580 16.13 31.09 -24.14
C ALA A 580 16.23 29.74 -24.84
N ALA A 581 17.45 29.22 -25.08
CA ALA A 581 17.65 27.88 -25.64
C ALA A 581 17.13 26.72 -24.76
N GLU A 582 16.95 26.96 -23.46
CA GLU A 582 16.51 26.00 -22.49
C GLU A 582 15.00 26.14 -22.15
N ALA A 583 14.30 27.11 -22.74
CA ALA A 583 12.93 27.49 -22.40
C ALA A 583 11.93 26.34 -22.40
N ASP A 584 12.04 25.41 -23.36
CA ASP A 584 11.18 24.22 -23.42
C ASP A 584 11.67 23.09 -22.52
N ARG A 585 13.00 22.96 -22.37
CA ARG A 585 13.64 21.87 -21.66
C ARG A 585 13.54 21.96 -20.13
N ILE A 586 13.44 23.17 -19.58
CA ILE A 586 13.33 23.37 -18.12
C ILE A 586 12.08 22.72 -17.52
N PHE A 587 11.08 22.46 -18.33
CA PHE A 587 9.86 21.78 -17.92
C PHE A 587 9.93 20.25 -18.08
N ASP A 588 11.01 19.72 -18.63
CA ASP A 588 11.23 18.29 -18.70
C ASP A 588 11.69 17.74 -17.34
N ARG A 589 11.37 16.46 -17.09
CA ARG A 589 11.67 15.83 -15.80
C ARG A 589 13.17 15.69 -15.59
N PHE A 590 13.64 15.98 -14.40
CA PHE A 590 15.04 15.88 -13.98
C PHE A 590 16.00 16.82 -14.73
N VAL A 591 15.48 17.83 -15.38
CA VAL A 591 16.32 18.87 -16.01
C VAL A 591 16.74 19.88 -14.96
N LYS A 592 18.04 20.11 -14.86
CA LYS A 592 18.70 21.14 -14.04
C LYS A 592 19.63 21.93 -14.95
N LEU A 593 19.59 23.26 -14.88
CA LEU A 593 20.51 24.11 -15.62
C LEU A 593 21.91 24.11 -15.00
N ASP A 594 21.97 23.97 -13.69
CA ASP A 594 23.20 23.76 -12.93
C ASP A 594 23.15 22.38 -12.25
N PRO A 595 24.04 21.45 -12.63
CA PRO A 595 24.10 20.11 -12.05
C PRO A 595 24.35 20.09 -10.54
N PHE A 596 25.02 21.14 -10.00
CA PHE A 596 25.36 21.25 -8.58
C PHE A 596 24.25 21.92 -7.77
N SER A 597 23.24 22.47 -8.42
CA SER A 597 22.15 23.11 -7.72
C SER A 597 21.32 22.07 -6.95
N GLN A 598 21.03 22.34 -5.66
CA GLN A 598 20.11 21.51 -4.88
C GLN A 598 18.74 21.43 -5.55
N GLY A 599 18.09 20.29 -5.63
CA GLY A 599 16.73 20.08 -6.19
C GLY A 599 16.71 19.10 -7.34
N MET A 600 15.55 18.53 -7.56
CA MET A 600 15.36 17.32 -8.37
C MET A 600 15.08 17.59 -9.86
N GLY A 601 14.88 18.85 -10.25
CA GLY A 601 14.38 19.15 -11.60
C GLY A 601 12.96 18.61 -11.88
N LEU A 602 12.15 18.37 -10.83
CA LEU A 602 10.78 17.91 -10.97
C LEU A 602 9.74 19.01 -10.80
N GLY A 603 10.04 20.08 -10.06
CA GLY A 603 9.08 21.14 -9.72
C GLY A 603 8.43 21.78 -10.94
N LEU A 604 9.22 22.20 -11.94
CA LEU A 604 8.67 22.77 -13.17
C LEU A 604 7.94 21.74 -14.04
N ALA A 605 8.39 20.48 -14.04
CA ALA A 605 7.69 19.39 -14.71
C ALA A 605 6.32 19.13 -14.07
N VAL A 606 6.22 19.18 -12.74
CA VAL A 606 4.95 19.12 -11.99
C VAL A 606 4.05 20.31 -12.38
N CYS A 607 4.60 21.53 -12.45
CA CYS A 607 3.85 22.71 -12.90
C CYS A 607 3.26 22.51 -14.31
N ARG A 608 4.03 21.94 -15.24
CA ARG A 608 3.57 21.66 -16.62
C ARG A 608 2.47 20.61 -16.66
N LEU A 609 2.57 19.55 -15.86
CA LEU A 609 1.53 18.53 -15.74
C LEU A 609 0.24 19.10 -15.13
N ILE A 610 0.37 19.88 -14.06
CA ILE A 610 -0.78 20.54 -13.41
C ILE A 610 -1.44 21.52 -14.36
N ALA A 611 -0.64 22.36 -15.05
CA ALA A 611 -1.15 23.30 -16.04
C ALA A 611 -1.97 22.56 -17.12
N GLY A 612 -1.44 21.46 -17.65
CA GLY A 612 -2.15 20.61 -18.61
C GLY A 612 -3.44 20.02 -18.04
N ALA A 613 -3.42 19.50 -16.81
CA ALA A 613 -4.61 18.97 -16.13
C ALA A 613 -5.69 20.03 -15.89
N LEU A 614 -5.30 21.30 -15.69
CA LEU A 614 -6.20 22.45 -15.59
C LEU A 614 -6.64 23.03 -16.94
N GLY A 615 -6.21 22.43 -18.07
CA GLY A 615 -6.53 22.91 -19.41
C GLY A 615 -5.76 24.17 -19.82
N GLY A 616 -4.63 24.41 -19.16
CA GLY A 616 -3.74 25.55 -19.35
C GLY A 616 -2.37 25.18 -19.86
N GLY A 617 -1.39 26.03 -19.54
CA GLY A 617 0.03 25.83 -19.86
C GLY A 617 0.93 26.62 -18.95
N VAL A 618 2.22 26.29 -18.96
CA VAL A 618 3.27 27.06 -18.28
C VAL A 618 4.39 27.34 -19.26
N GLU A 619 4.91 28.56 -19.26
CA GLU A 619 5.93 29.02 -20.18
C GLU A 619 6.93 29.98 -19.51
N LEU A 620 8.11 30.08 -20.08
CA LEU A 620 9.14 31.06 -19.70
C LEU A 620 9.02 32.28 -20.61
N ASP A 621 8.96 33.45 -20.00
CA ASP A 621 9.11 34.72 -20.74
C ASP A 621 10.58 34.95 -21.09
N THR A 622 10.98 34.61 -22.31
CA THR A 622 12.36 34.78 -22.80
C THR A 622 12.72 36.21 -23.11
N SER A 623 11.76 37.14 -23.09
CA SER A 623 12.02 38.59 -23.27
C SER A 623 12.49 39.28 -22.00
N TYR A 624 12.25 38.64 -20.82
CA TYR A 624 12.68 39.18 -19.53
C TYR A 624 14.13 38.78 -19.23
N THR A 625 14.99 39.78 -19.00
CA THR A 625 16.45 39.57 -18.88
C THR A 625 17.03 39.91 -17.50
N GLU A 626 16.22 40.47 -16.56
CA GLU A 626 16.69 40.81 -15.21
C GLU A 626 16.57 39.64 -14.19
N GLY A 627 16.26 38.45 -14.65
CA GLY A 627 16.04 37.25 -13.85
C GLY A 627 15.22 36.23 -14.59
N ALA A 628 14.39 35.47 -13.91
CA ALA A 628 13.43 34.57 -14.55
C ALA A 628 12.00 35.08 -14.36
N ARG A 629 11.19 34.89 -15.41
CA ARG A 629 9.75 35.17 -15.39
C ARG A 629 9.00 33.96 -15.96
N LEU A 630 8.27 33.27 -15.09
CA LEU A 630 7.48 32.10 -15.44
C LEU A 630 5.99 32.41 -15.39
N THR A 631 5.26 32.05 -16.42
CA THR A 631 3.83 32.34 -16.56
C THR A 631 3.03 31.04 -16.62
N LEU A 632 2.16 30.84 -15.63
CA LEU A 632 1.17 29.78 -15.60
C LEU A 632 -0.17 30.30 -16.09
N THR A 633 -0.74 29.70 -17.11
CA THR A 633 -2.02 30.11 -17.69
C THR A 633 -3.06 29.02 -17.48
N ILE A 634 -4.23 29.40 -16.97
CA ILE A 634 -5.38 28.49 -16.83
C ILE A 634 -6.64 29.10 -17.47
N PRO A 635 -7.63 28.29 -17.91
CA PRO A 635 -8.91 28.80 -18.38
C PRO A 635 -9.74 29.35 -17.20
N ILE A 636 -10.58 30.32 -17.48
CA ILE A 636 -11.66 30.80 -16.61
C ILE A 636 -12.91 30.03 -17.04
N VAL A 637 -13.34 29.07 -16.21
CA VAL A 637 -14.54 28.26 -16.44
C VAL A 637 -15.71 28.79 -15.62
#